data_80cfa1d0050e31dcdb85b3d25b4b7143
#
_entry.id   80cfa1d0050e31dcdb85b3d25b4b7143
#
_cell.length_a   1.000
_cell.length_b   1.000
_cell.length_c   1.000
_cell.angle_alpha   90.00
_cell.angle_beta   90.00
_cell.angle_gamma   90.00
#
_symmetry.space_group_name_H-M   'P 1'
#
loop_
_entity.id
_entity.type
_entity.pdbx_description
1 polymer ?
#
loop_
_entity_poly.entity_id
_entity_poly.type
_entity_poly.pdbx_seq_one_letter_code
_entity_poly.pdbx_strand_id
1 'polypeptide(L)'
;MNGEPGRSGAGSRGFRFVGRDAEQRRLRTAAAHPPGVVIVEGEAGIGKSRLVREAAAQLGEDGRRVLIGACHPLREPLPYGPVVDAVRRALPGLPAGLPPPAPALASLLLDGGPAAPEGGPKSRRLHLLHAVREFLAALGPAVLVVEDVHWIDDGTRDLLLLLARDLPDGLSLVLTQRPEDHPGGVPALGTALLRQPGTGALVLSLDRLAESDVRDLTRSVLGERATSDLVAALHRRGEGLPLVVEEDLLTLLAQPGRADDAARLREADVPRSLREAVAERLLRLPADAAAVAEAAAALAAPSAEAVIGAVAGLDEERGAAGLVEALHASVLREYGPDRYAFRHVLARQAVYERTPGPVRRRLHRQALRVLAELDPPPLVQIAHHARALGDRPHWQRSTEAAVHQALALGDTGTAAALLRQLLAEPGLDSEARARAARSLAPIAAQGVDFYANAVALRAILADRQLPPAVRGEIRTGLGSLLLNQAADREGMAELARAVEEIGPDTVAAVPAMLALVFDERQGPESAERWIERAERAVRGSNDRPLAADVRATRLTLAVTVGRPVPWEELDRIPRGDPDPGVVRQTARALYNVGENVLDYGHDRRAAALVAEALELARRTSFPAVELHAEVTLLRLEVLAGRWEGLPERFEALAAAHPDSLVVAAERTIASGTLALARGLSAQAVDVFDQAAVTTSERLMGGLSGRTAAGAVAVRAARGEHREAWESARAALAAVRQAGHWMRAGGLVPAGVAAALACGERAAAEELTAEVTAALDGRDAPAAAAELHTARGLLAEADAPRRAAAEHHAARLAWQEIGRPYETARAAEAEARALAGADRVAAAAALAFAAAAYAGLGATADLARARALGQERGLRPKSSPGRRGYGSRLSPREREVAELLARRATNQEIATALVLSPRTVEHHVANVLKKLATTREAVAAALRAAS
;
A
#
# COMPACT_ATOMS: atom_id res chain seq x y z
N MET A 1 -0.77 -46.89 48.43
CA MET A 1 0.67 -46.68 48.08
C MET A 1 0.72 -45.52 47.13
N ASN A 2 1.24 -44.42 47.67
CA ASN A 2 1.22 -43.10 47.02
C ASN A 2 2.30 -43.05 45.95
N GLY A 3 1.90 -42.68 44.74
CA GLY A 3 2.79 -42.28 43.66
C GLY A 3 2.89 -40.78 43.57
N GLU A 4 4.03 -40.22 43.97
CA GLU A 4 4.38 -38.81 43.73
C GLU A 4 4.48 -38.50 42.25
N PRO A 5 3.98 -37.33 41.74
CA PRO A 5 4.25 -36.92 40.39
C PRO A 5 5.65 -36.28 40.31
N GLY A 6 6.42 -36.78 39.34
CA GLY A 6 7.78 -36.37 39.05
C GLY A 6 7.99 -34.86 38.85
N ARG A 7 9.01 -34.36 39.48
CA ARG A 7 9.60 -33.05 39.24
C ARG A 7 10.19 -33.00 37.82
N SER A 8 9.50 -32.34 36.89
CA SER A 8 10.08 -31.98 35.63
C SER A 8 10.63 -30.53 35.70
N GLY A 9 11.88 -30.36 35.33
CA GLY A 9 12.44 -29.17 34.75
C GLY A 9 12.50 -27.90 35.63
N ALA A 10 13.70 -27.58 36.12
CA ALA A 10 14.05 -26.23 36.63
C ALA A 10 14.06 -25.22 35.45
N GLY A 11 12.89 -24.85 34.98
CA GLY A 11 12.68 -23.70 34.07
C GLY A 11 12.89 -22.40 34.81
N SER A 12 13.55 -21.44 34.19
CA SER A 12 13.87 -20.09 34.66
C SER A 12 12.72 -19.51 35.52
N ARG A 13 13.04 -19.06 36.75
CA ARG A 13 12.10 -18.36 37.62
C ARG A 13 11.73 -17.01 36.99
N GLY A 14 10.77 -16.98 36.06
CA GLY A 14 10.21 -15.76 35.52
C GLY A 14 9.41 -15.03 36.59
N PHE A 15 9.50 -13.71 36.63
CA PHE A 15 8.63 -12.89 37.47
C PHE A 15 7.16 -13.13 37.09
N ARG A 16 6.25 -13.01 38.04
CA ARG A 16 4.83 -13.10 37.78
C ARG A 16 4.43 -11.90 36.88
N PHE A 17 3.56 -12.15 35.89
CA PHE A 17 2.98 -11.10 35.07
C PHE A 17 1.89 -10.38 35.88
N VAL A 18 2.00 -9.05 36.04
CA VAL A 18 1.12 -8.23 36.87
C VAL A 18 0.74 -6.92 36.17
N GLY A 19 -0.39 -6.32 36.56
CA GLY A 19 -0.77 -4.94 36.20
C GLY A 19 -1.17 -4.74 34.75
N ARG A 20 -1.48 -5.81 34.00
CA ARG A 20 -1.79 -5.76 32.56
C ARG A 20 -3.01 -6.60 32.17
N ASP A 21 -3.87 -6.91 33.12
CA ASP A 21 -5.00 -7.79 32.87
C ASP A 21 -5.99 -7.24 31.84
N ALA A 22 -6.17 -5.92 31.82
CA ALA A 22 -7.06 -5.25 30.87
C ALA A 22 -6.49 -5.30 29.45
N GLU A 23 -5.22 -4.92 29.27
CA GLU A 23 -4.51 -4.95 27.99
C GLU A 23 -4.39 -6.40 27.47
N GLN A 24 -4.10 -7.36 28.35
CA GLN A 24 -4.02 -8.76 27.97
C GLN A 24 -5.36 -9.32 27.48
N ARG A 25 -6.47 -9.01 28.19
CA ARG A 25 -7.81 -9.39 27.74
C ARG A 25 -8.16 -8.75 26.39
N ARG A 26 -7.89 -7.46 26.22
CA ARG A 26 -8.15 -6.74 24.94
C ARG A 26 -7.35 -7.34 23.80
N LEU A 27 -6.05 -7.60 24.01
CA LEU A 27 -5.18 -8.24 23.02
C LEU A 27 -5.70 -9.64 22.64
N ARG A 28 -5.99 -10.49 23.65
CA ARG A 28 -6.52 -11.82 23.41
C ARG A 28 -7.84 -11.80 22.66
N THR A 29 -8.78 -10.95 23.08
CA THR A 29 -10.07 -10.83 22.41
C THR A 29 -9.90 -10.40 20.96
N ALA A 30 -9.08 -9.42 20.67
CA ALA A 30 -8.84 -8.95 19.29
C ALA A 30 -8.12 -10.03 18.45
N ALA A 31 -7.07 -10.66 18.99
CA ALA A 31 -6.33 -11.70 18.29
C ALA A 31 -7.13 -13.01 18.13
N ALA A 32 -8.11 -13.28 18.99
CA ALA A 32 -8.98 -14.45 18.91
C ALA A 32 -10.10 -14.32 17.86
N HIS A 33 -10.33 -13.15 17.27
CA HIS A 33 -11.37 -12.91 16.27
C HIS A 33 -10.76 -12.43 14.94
N PRO A 34 -10.18 -13.36 14.15
CA PRO A 34 -9.64 -13.02 12.84
C PRO A 34 -10.78 -12.66 11.86
N PRO A 35 -10.49 -11.85 10.82
CA PRO A 35 -9.21 -11.19 10.60
C PRO A 35 -9.04 -9.98 11.53
N GLY A 36 -7.86 -9.84 12.16
CA GLY A 36 -7.60 -8.77 13.11
C GLY A 36 -6.15 -8.31 13.13
N VAL A 37 -5.92 -7.02 13.43
CA VAL A 37 -4.60 -6.44 13.60
C VAL A 37 -4.50 -5.78 14.96
N VAL A 38 -3.50 -6.17 15.76
CA VAL A 38 -3.22 -5.58 17.07
C VAL A 38 -1.82 -4.96 17.03
N ILE A 39 -1.72 -3.68 17.36
CA ILE A 39 -0.45 -2.97 17.51
C ILE A 39 -0.25 -2.67 18.98
N VAL A 40 0.83 -3.18 19.57
CA VAL A 40 1.23 -2.90 20.95
C VAL A 40 2.40 -1.91 20.93
N GLU A 41 2.18 -0.74 21.46
CA GLU A 41 3.16 0.34 21.46
C GLU A 41 3.49 0.82 22.88
N GLY A 42 4.65 1.44 23.03
CA GLY A 42 5.15 2.03 24.25
C GLY A 42 6.67 2.06 24.29
N GLU A 43 7.20 2.73 25.30
CA GLU A 43 8.64 2.95 25.48
C GLU A 43 9.45 1.66 25.69
N ALA A 44 10.76 1.78 25.52
CA ALA A 44 11.68 0.66 25.72
C ALA A 44 11.61 0.15 27.18
N GLY A 45 11.41 -1.18 27.38
CA GLY A 45 11.35 -1.77 28.71
C GLY A 45 9.98 -1.73 29.40
N ILE A 46 8.94 -1.20 28.74
CA ILE A 46 7.57 -1.11 29.27
C ILE A 46 6.83 -2.47 29.37
N GLY A 47 7.39 -3.53 28.75
CA GLY A 47 6.85 -4.88 28.85
C GLY A 47 6.04 -5.36 27.63
N LYS A 48 6.14 -4.71 26.45
CA LYS A 48 5.45 -5.11 25.20
C LYS A 48 5.62 -6.59 24.86
N SER A 49 6.86 -7.01 24.69
CA SER A 49 7.16 -8.42 24.33
C SER A 49 6.71 -9.43 25.40
N ARG A 50 6.61 -9.02 26.65
CA ARG A 50 6.12 -9.88 27.72
C ARG A 50 4.61 -10.02 27.64
N LEU A 51 3.88 -8.92 27.51
CA LEU A 51 2.42 -8.91 27.31
C LEU A 51 2.04 -9.82 26.14
N VAL A 52 2.74 -9.66 25.00
CA VAL A 52 2.47 -10.45 23.79
C VAL A 52 2.73 -11.93 24.02
N ARG A 53 3.84 -12.31 24.69
CA ARG A 53 4.14 -13.72 24.98
C ARG A 53 3.16 -14.37 25.95
N GLU A 54 2.75 -13.67 27.00
CA GLU A 54 1.73 -14.15 27.93
C GLU A 54 0.37 -14.36 27.23
N ALA A 55 -0.01 -13.40 26.37
CA ALA A 55 -1.23 -13.54 25.56
C ALA A 55 -1.11 -14.68 24.54
N ALA A 56 0.06 -14.83 23.90
CA ALA A 56 0.35 -15.88 22.95
C ALA A 56 0.27 -17.28 23.56
N ALA A 57 0.79 -17.46 24.78
CA ALA A 57 0.69 -18.71 25.52
C ALA A 57 -0.78 -19.11 25.76
N GLN A 58 -1.61 -18.17 26.22
CA GLN A 58 -3.03 -18.41 26.45
C GLN A 58 -3.81 -18.66 25.15
N LEU A 59 -3.48 -17.95 24.06
CA LEU A 59 -4.08 -18.23 22.75
C LEU A 59 -3.71 -19.64 22.25
N GLY A 60 -2.50 -20.11 22.56
CA GLY A 60 -2.06 -21.48 22.29
C GLY A 60 -2.85 -22.51 23.09
N GLU A 61 -3.10 -22.27 24.37
CA GLU A 61 -3.97 -23.09 25.22
C GLU A 61 -5.42 -23.13 24.71
N ASP A 62 -5.90 -22.01 24.15
CA ASP A 62 -7.21 -21.92 23.49
C ASP A 62 -7.24 -22.59 22.09
N GLY A 63 -6.18 -23.33 21.72
CA GLY A 63 -6.08 -24.12 20.48
C GLY A 63 -5.73 -23.32 19.23
N ARG A 64 -5.28 -22.07 19.36
CA ARG A 64 -4.80 -21.26 18.22
C ARG A 64 -3.32 -21.49 17.97
N ARG A 65 -2.94 -21.47 16.70
CA ARG A 65 -1.53 -21.52 16.32
C ARG A 65 -0.91 -20.13 16.45
N VAL A 66 0.16 -20.04 17.21
CA VAL A 66 0.87 -18.77 17.38
C VAL A 66 2.27 -18.89 16.77
N LEU A 67 2.55 -18.00 15.80
CA LEU A 67 3.84 -17.90 15.13
C LEU A 67 4.51 -16.60 15.60
N ILE A 68 5.70 -16.70 16.19
CA ILE A 68 6.39 -15.52 16.75
C ILE A 68 7.71 -15.31 16.01
N GLY A 69 7.84 -14.17 15.36
CA GLY A 69 9.07 -13.65 14.77
C GLY A 69 9.46 -12.33 15.39
N ALA A 70 10.74 -11.95 15.24
CA ALA A 70 11.24 -10.67 15.73
C ALA A 70 12.13 -10.01 14.69
N CYS A 71 12.02 -8.69 14.58
CA CYS A 71 12.93 -7.89 13.79
C CYS A 71 14.25 -7.65 14.57
N HIS A 72 15.37 -7.57 13.87
CA HIS A 72 16.68 -7.43 14.47
C HIS A 72 17.58 -6.48 13.66
N PRO A 73 18.33 -5.56 14.28
CA PRO A 73 19.14 -4.58 13.55
C PRO A 73 20.31 -5.18 12.75
N LEU A 74 20.83 -6.34 13.17
CA LEU A 74 21.93 -7.05 12.48
C LEU A 74 21.44 -8.39 11.89
N ARG A 75 20.34 -8.32 11.13
CA ARG A 75 19.81 -9.48 10.46
C ARG A 75 20.54 -9.75 9.15
N GLU A 76 20.91 -11.01 8.94
CA GLU A 76 21.39 -11.46 7.62
C GLU A 76 20.29 -11.37 6.55
N PRO A 77 20.66 -11.10 5.27
CA PRO A 77 19.70 -11.01 4.18
C PRO A 77 18.86 -12.28 4.05
N LEU A 78 17.61 -12.18 4.36
CA LEU A 78 16.62 -13.23 4.17
C LEU A 78 15.27 -12.55 3.94
N PRO A 79 14.69 -12.65 2.73
CA PRO A 79 13.40 -12.04 2.43
C PRO A 79 12.36 -12.49 3.46
N TYR A 80 11.58 -11.54 3.96
CA TYR A 80 10.53 -11.79 4.98
C TYR A 80 11.04 -12.52 6.22
N GLY A 81 12.27 -12.28 6.57
CA GLY A 81 13.00 -13.04 7.56
C GLY A 81 12.30 -13.23 8.90
N PRO A 82 11.73 -12.21 9.59
CA PRO A 82 11.00 -12.42 10.83
C PRO A 82 9.83 -13.38 10.66
N VAL A 83 9.14 -13.34 9.52
CA VAL A 83 8.01 -14.21 9.22
C VAL A 83 8.48 -15.63 8.89
N VAL A 84 9.53 -15.76 8.06
CA VAL A 84 10.14 -17.07 7.73
C VAL A 84 10.66 -17.75 9.00
N ASP A 85 11.32 -17.01 9.90
CA ASP A 85 11.79 -17.55 11.18
C ASP A 85 10.62 -17.97 12.09
N ALA A 86 9.53 -17.21 12.11
CA ALA A 86 8.34 -17.57 12.86
C ALA A 86 7.74 -18.89 12.35
N VAL A 87 7.64 -19.04 11.03
CA VAL A 87 7.16 -20.26 10.37
C VAL A 87 8.11 -21.43 10.63
N ARG A 88 9.43 -21.23 10.44
CA ARG A 88 10.44 -22.28 10.66
C ARG A 88 10.40 -22.83 12.09
N ARG A 89 10.24 -21.99 13.09
CA ARG A 89 10.09 -22.41 14.50
C ARG A 89 8.82 -23.20 14.76
N ALA A 90 7.75 -22.92 14.03
CA ALA A 90 6.47 -23.58 14.18
C ALA A 90 6.37 -24.92 13.40
N LEU A 91 7.25 -25.13 12.39
CA LEU A 91 7.23 -26.33 11.53
C LEU A 91 7.11 -27.67 12.28
N PRO A 92 7.86 -27.93 13.38
CA PRO A 92 7.78 -29.19 14.11
C PRO A 92 6.40 -29.50 14.73
N GLY A 93 5.59 -28.46 14.96
CA GLY A 93 4.24 -28.55 15.53
C GLY A 93 3.11 -28.45 14.53
N LEU A 94 3.40 -28.37 13.23
CA LEU A 94 2.38 -28.24 12.20
C LEU A 94 1.72 -29.59 11.86
N PRO A 95 0.42 -29.61 11.50
CA PRO A 95 -0.28 -30.83 11.13
C PRO A 95 0.30 -31.48 9.88
N ALA A 96 0.36 -32.79 9.85
CA ALA A 96 0.84 -33.60 8.70
C ALA A 96 -0.01 -33.43 7.41
N GLY A 97 -1.16 -32.76 7.47
CA GLY A 97 -2.06 -32.54 6.33
C GLY A 97 -1.98 -31.17 5.68
N LEU A 98 -1.03 -30.31 6.08
CA LEU A 98 -0.82 -29.04 5.39
C LEU A 98 -0.27 -29.27 3.98
N PRO A 99 -0.72 -28.48 2.97
CA PRO A 99 -0.10 -28.53 1.65
C PRO A 99 1.40 -28.20 1.78
N PRO A 100 2.26 -28.87 1.02
CA PRO A 100 3.69 -28.57 1.05
C PRO A 100 3.87 -27.09 0.67
N PRO A 101 4.79 -26.38 1.35
CA PRO A 101 5.05 -24.98 1.02
C PRO A 101 5.52 -24.88 -0.44
N ALA A 102 5.07 -23.85 -1.15
CA ALA A 102 5.50 -23.61 -2.52
C ALA A 102 7.04 -23.58 -2.63
N PRO A 103 7.64 -24.01 -3.76
CA PRO A 103 9.10 -24.16 -3.88
C PRO A 103 9.91 -22.94 -3.42
N ALA A 104 9.40 -21.73 -3.69
CA ALA A 104 10.04 -20.48 -3.27
C ALA A 104 10.11 -20.34 -1.74
N LEU A 105 9.10 -20.78 -1.00
CA LEU A 105 9.08 -20.76 0.46
C LEU A 105 9.82 -21.98 1.03
N ALA A 106 9.67 -23.14 0.40
CA ALA A 106 10.34 -24.38 0.82
C ALA A 106 11.87 -24.23 0.82
N SER A 107 12.44 -23.53 -0.17
CA SER A 107 13.88 -23.25 -0.25
C SER A 107 14.41 -22.39 0.92
N LEU A 108 13.55 -21.63 1.58
CA LEU A 108 13.91 -20.81 2.75
C LEU A 108 13.61 -21.50 4.09
N LEU A 109 12.70 -22.47 4.11
CA LEU A 109 12.28 -23.14 5.33
C LEU A 109 13.07 -24.41 5.62
N LEU A 110 13.52 -25.12 4.57
CA LEU A 110 14.13 -26.43 4.65
C LEU A 110 15.59 -26.34 4.19
N ASP A 111 16.52 -26.80 5.04
CA ASP A 111 17.92 -26.98 4.67
C ASP A 111 18.02 -28.04 3.57
N GLY A 112 18.50 -27.68 2.37
CA GLY A 112 18.53 -28.59 1.21
C GLY A 112 17.22 -28.67 0.42
N GLY A 113 16.30 -27.71 0.59
CA GLY A 113 15.07 -27.59 -0.18
C GLY A 113 15.30 -27.40 -1.69
N PRO A 114 14.25 -27.56 -2.54
CA PRO A 114 14.37 -27.41 -3.98
C PRO A 114 14.93 -26.03 -4.33
N ALA A 115 15.78 -25.99 -5.35
CA ALA A 115 16.34 -24.74 -5.83
C ALA A 115 15.21 -23.70 -6.11
N ALA A 116 15.46 -22.46 -5.72
CA ALA A 116 14.50 -21.39 -5.96
C ALA A 116 14.16 -21.32 -7.45
N PRO A 117 12.89 -21.00 -7.83
CA PRO A 117 12.49 -20.93 -9.23
C PRO A 117 13.40 -19.98 -10.01
N GLU A 118 13.76 -20.35 -11.21
CA GLU A 118 14.53 -19.52 -12.12
C GLU A 118 13.76 -18.22 -12.41
N GLY A 119 14.42 -17.08 -12.23
CA GLY A 119 13.82 -15.76 -12.44
C GLY A 119 14.67 -14.66 -11.83
N GLY A 120 14.50 -13.44 -12.32
CA GLY A 120 15.17 -12.26 -11.75
C GLY A 120 14.77 -12.01 -10.29
N PRO A 121 15.54 -11.20 -9.53
CA PRO A 121 15.32 -10.95 -8.10
C PRO A 121 13.88 -10.54 -7.76
N LYS A 122 13.23 -9.77 -8.62
CA LYS A 122 11.85 -9.32 -8.47
C LYS A 122 10.82 -10.46 -8.55
N SER A 123 10.98 -11.35 -9.52
CA SER A 123 10.11 -12.51 -9.68
C SER A 123 10.17 -13.41 -8.44
N ARG A 124 11.37 -13.65 -7.93
CA ARG A 124 11.58 -14.44 -6.71
C ARG A 124 10.91 -13.83 -5.48
N ARG A 125 11.08 -12.50 -5.29
CA ARG A 125 10.45 -11.78 -4.17
C ARG A 125 8.94 -11.94 -4.16
N LEU A 126 8.30 -11.81 -5.29
CA LEU A 126 6.85 -11.83 -5.40
C LEU A 126 6.26 -13.24 -5.33
N HIS A 127 6.94 -14.24 -5.93
CA HIS A 127 6.59 -15.64 -5.74
C HIS A 127 6.66 -16.03 -4.24
N LEU A 128 7.69 -15.54 -3.55
CA LEU A 128 7.86 -15.79 -2.14
C LEU A 128 6.77 -15.11 -1.30
N LEU A 129 6.41 -13.88 -1.63
CA LEU A 129 5.35 -13.13 -0.96
C LEU A 129 3.98 -13.85 -1.07
N HIS A 130 3.61 -14.30 -2.28
CA HIS A 130 2.40 -15.11 -2.47
C HIS A 130 2.49 -16.47 -1.76
N ALA A 131 3.64 -17.13 -1.85
CA ALA A 131 3.85 -18.42 -1.18
C ALA A 131 3.71 -18.32 0.35
N VAL A 132 4.22 -17.25 0.95
CA VAL A 132 4.04 -16.97 2.39
C VAL A 132 2.57 -16.72 2.71
N ARG A 133 1.88 -15.88 1.93
CA ARG A 133 0.46 -15.59 2.14
C ARG A 133 -0.41 -16.86 2.04
N GLU A 134 -0.23 -17.65 0.97
CA GLU A 134 -0.95 -18.91 0.78
C GLU A 134 -0.68 -19.89 1.91
N PHE A 135 0.58 -20.00 2.33
CA PHE A 135 0.96 -20.85 3.45
C PHE A 135 0.27 -20.40 4.75
N LEU A 136 0.29 -19.10 5.07
CA LEU A 136 -0.39 -18.57 6.25
C LEU A 136 -1.90 -18.76 6.19
N ALA A 137 -2.52 -18.62 5.00
CA ALA A 137 -3.93 -18.90 4.81
C ALA A 137 -4.26 -20.39 5.03
N ALA A 138 -3.38 -21.31 4.62
CA ALA A 138 -3.56 -22.74 4.80
C ALA A 138 -3.41 -23.21 6.26
N LEU A 139 -2.77 -22.40 7.13
CA LEU A 139 -2.61 -22.75 8.55
C LEU A 139 -3.95 -22.82 9.32
N GLY A 140 -5.02 -22.22 8.79
CA GLY A 140 -6.29 -22.06 9.52
C GLY A 140 -6.19 -21.00 10.62
N PRO A 141 -6.94 -21.13 11.73
CA PRO A 141 -6.93 -20.11 12.78
C PRO A 141 -5.54 -19.94 13.41
N ALA A 142 -4.87 -18.85 13.07
CA ALA A 142 -3.50 -18.57 13.48
C ALA A 142 -3.30 -17.11 13.90
N VAL A 143 -2.29 -16.87 14.73
CA VAL A 143 -1.84 -15.53 15.12
C VAL A 143 -0.37 -15.39 14.74
N LEU A 144 -0.07 -14.44 13.87
CA LEU A 144 1.30 -14.06 13.52
C LEU A 144 1.72 -12.88 14.37
N VAL A 145 2.72 -13.10 15.19
CA VAL A 145 3.35 -12.07 16.02
C VAL A 145 4.65 -11.63 15.36
N VAL A 146 4.84 -10.31 15.17
CA VAL A 146 6.11 -9.72 14.74
C VAL A 146 6.54 -8.69 15.79
N GLU A 147 7.59 -9.05 16.55
CA GLU A 147 8.15 -8.17 17.59
C GLU A 147 9.12 -7.16 17.00
N ASP A 148 9.15 -5.95 17.61
CA ASP A 148 10.13 -4.88 17.34
C ASP A 148 10.14 -4.39 15.88
N VAL A 149 8.96 -4.12 15.32
CA VAL A 149 8.81 -3.68 13.91
C VAL A 149 9.51 -2.34 13.58
N HIS A 150 10.02 -1.60 14.56
CA HIS A 150 10.88 -0.44 14.32
C HIS A 150 12.25 -0.82 13.71
N TRP A 151 12.63 -2.10 13.71
CA TRP A 151 13.79 -2.67 13.00
C TRP A 151 13.37 -3.52 11.79
N ILE A 152 12.17 -3.31 11.28
CA ILE A 152 11.64 -4.09 10.17
C ILE A 152 12.44 -3.83 8.88
N ASP A 153 12.73 -4.90 8.15
CA ASP A 153 13.23 -4.80 6.77
C ASP A 153 12.11 -4.47 5.78
N ASP A 154 12.47 -3.86 4.66
CA ASP A 154 11.49 -3.41 3.65
C ASP A 154 10.66 -4.57 3.08
N GLY A 155 11.26 -5.76 2.94
CA GLY A 155 10.56 -6.94 2.45
C GLY A 155 9.46 -7.39 3.42
N THR A 156 9.80 -7.51 4.70
CA THR A 156 8.83 -7.86 5.76
C THR A 156 7.77 -6.77 5.92
N ARG A 157 8.15 -5.48 5.81
CA ARG A 157 7.18 -4.36 5.81
C ARG A 157 6.17 -4.49 4.69
N ASP A 158 6.61 -4.71 3.46
CA ASP A 158 5.74 -4.88 2.30
C ASP A 158 4.82 -6.11 2.45
N LEU A 159 5.35 -7.21 2.98
CA LEU A 159 4.54 -8.40 3.28
C LEU A 159 3.47 -8.10 4.32
N LEU A 160 3.82 -7.43 5.42
CA LEU A 160 2.85 -7.06 6.46
C LEU A 160 1.80 -6.08 5.94
N LEU A 161 2.18 -5.13 5.09
CA LEU A 161 1.25 -4.22 4.42
C LEU A 161 0.33 -4.97 3.45
N LEU A 162 0.84 -5.95 2.72
CA LEU A 162 0.02 -6.80 1.86
C LEU A 162 -0.95 -7.66 2.68
N LEU A 163 -0.43 -8.36 3.70
CA LEU A 163 -1.26 -9.19 4.59
C LEU A 163 -2.34 -8.36 5.27
N ALA A 164 -2.03 -7.14 5.67
CA ALA A 164 -3.00 -6.25 6.26
C ALA A 164 -4.10 -5.80 5.27
N ARG A 165 -3.79 -5.72 3.97
CA ARG A 165 -4.75 -5.37 2.91
C ARG A 165 -5.73 -6.48 2.59
N ASP A 166 -5.25 -7.72 2.64
CA ASP A 166 -6.01 -8.93 2.33
C ASP A 166 -5.61 -10.02 3.34
N LEU A 167 -6.02 -9.78 4.60
CA LEU A 167 -5.70 -10.68 5.70
C LEU A 167 -6.54 -11.96 5.54
N PRO A 168 -5.93 -13.15 5.49
CA PRO A 168 -6.68 -14.39 5.45
C PRO A 168 -7.69 -14.48 6.60
N ASP A 169 -8.90 -14.95 6.33
CA ASP A 169 -10.03 -15.01 7.29
C ASP A 169 -9.66 -15.69 8.63
N GLY A 170 -8.71 -16.60 8.61
CA GLY A 170 -8.22 -17.30 9.81
C GLY A 170 -7.03 -16.64 10.52
N LEU A 171 -6.48 -15.53 10.00
CA LEU A 171 -5.23 -14.95 10.49
C LEU A 171 -5.47 -13.67 11.30
N SER A 172 -4.77 -13.54 12.43
CA SER A 172 -4.62 -12.29 13.17
C SER A 172 -3.14 -11.87 13.20
N LEU A 173 -2.87 -10.57 13.10
CA LEU A 173 -1.53 -10.00 13.24
C LEU A 173 -1.38 -9.31 14.60
N VAL A 174 -0.25 -9.54 15.27
CA VAL A 174 0.12 -8.82 16.50
C VAL A 174 1.51 -8.24 16.30
N LEU A 175 1.62 -6.92 16.37
CA LEU A 175 2.86 -6.19 16.10
C LEU A 175 3.30 -5.42 17.33
N THR A 176 4.60 -5.36 17.62
CA THR A 176 5.11 -4.49 18.68
C THR A 176 6.02 -3.40 18.13
N GLN A 177 5.83 -2.16 18.59
CA GLN A 177 6.62 -1.02 18.11
C GLN A 177 6.98 -0.04 19.24
N ARG A 178 7.95 0.84 18.95
CA ARG A 178 8.33 1.97 19.80
C ARG A 178 8.02 3.26 19.05
N PRO A 179 7.10 4.11 19.55
CA PRO A 179 6.78 5.38 18.89
C PRO A 179 7.98 6.33 18.78
N GLU A 180 8.87 6.32 19.78
CA GLU A 180 10.07 7.17 19.84
C GLU A 180 11.12 6.86 18.77
N ASP A 181 11.15 5.65 18.23
CA ASP A 181 12.15 5.21 17.24
C ASP A 181 11.72 5.49 15.78
N HIS A 182 10.60 6.20 15.58
CA HIS A 182 10.11 6.51 14.23
C HIS A 182 10.68 7.84 13.71
N PRO A 183 11.43 7.83 12.59
CA PRO A 183 11.85 9.06 11.92
C PRO A 183 10.63 9.90 11.51
N GLY A 184 10.54 11.14 12.05
CA GLY A 184 9.45 12.05 11.72
C GLY A 184 8.10 11.73 12.36
N GLY A 185 8.03 10.82 13.34
CA GLY A 185 6.78 10.49 14.06
C GLY A 185 5.78 9.65 13.25
N VAL A 186 6.19 9.11 12.09
CA VAL A 186 5.34 8.24 11.27
C VAL A 186 5.61 6.77 11.65
N PRO A 187 4.59 5.97 12.02
CA PRO A 187 4.77 4.56 12.33
C PRO A 187 5.43 3.79 11.18
N ALA A 188 6.28 2.81 11.50
CA ALA A 188 7.03 2.02 10.50
C ALA A 188 6.13 1.37 9.43
N LEU A 189 4.88 1.09 9.76
CA LEU A 189 3.86 0.51 8.88
C LEU A 189 2.77 1.52 8.48
N GLY A 190 2.91 2.80 8.90
CA GLY A 190 1.95 3.86 8.61
C GLY A 190 0.57 3.62 9.21
N THR A 191 -0.39 4.47 8.87
CA THR A 191 -1.80 4.30 9.27
C THR A 191 -2.54 3.26 8.41
N ALA A 192 -1.88 2.66 7.44
CA ALA A 192 -2.47 1.70 6.50
C ALA A 192 -3.03 0.45 7.20
N LEU A 193 -2.40 0.02 8.32
CA LEU A 193 -2.85 -1.13 9.11
C LEU A 193 -4.13 -0.85 9.93
N LEU A 194 -4.44 0.42 10.21
CA LEU A 194 -5.50 0.81 11.15
C LEU A 194 -6.83 1.15 10.48
N ARG A 195 -6.90 1.25 9.15
CA ARG A 195 -8.05 1.80 8.43
C ARG A 195 -8.79 0.82 7.52
N GLN A 196 -8.66 -0.48 7.74
CA GLN A 196 -9.30 -1.46 6.85
C GLN A 196 -10.76 -1.74 7.21
N PRO A 197 -11.71 -1.65 6.27
CA PRO A 197 -13.09 -2.09 6.47
C PRO A 197 -13.14 -3.61 6.68
N GLY A 198 -13.75 -4.04 7.79
CA GLY A 198 -13.93 -5.47 8.10
C GLY A 198 -12.80 -6.13 8.88
N THR A 199 -11.64 -5.47 9.06
CA THR A 199 -10.56 -5.95 9.92
C THR A 199 -10.62 -5.21 11.25
N GLY A 200 -10.72 -5.92 12.35
CA GLY A 200 -10.67 -5.33 13.70
C GLY A 200 -9.25 -4.82 13.97
N ALA A 201 -9.03 -3.50 13.91
CA ALA A 201 -7.74 -2.91 14.26
C ALA A 201 -7.77 -2.39 15.69
N LEU A 202 -6.78 -2.80 16.51
CA LEU A 202 -6.63 -2.38 17.91
C LEU A 202 -5.22 -1.85 18.15
N VAL A 203 -5.12 -0.62 18.67
CA VAL A 203 -3.87 -0.07 19.21
C VAL A 203 -3.92 -0.14 20.72
N LEU A 204 -2.89 -0.74 21.31
CA LEU A 204 -2.67 -0.83 22.75
C LEU A 204 -1.41 -0.07 23.12
N SER A 205 -1.58 1.15 23.61
CA SER A 205 -0.50 1.91 24.21
C SER A 205 -0.31 1.48 25.66
N LEU A 206 0.93 1.12 26.01
CA LEU A 206 1.26 0.65 27.36
C LEU A 206 1.83 1.79 28.18
N ASP A 207 1.17 2.09 29.30
CA ASP A 207 1.65 3.04 30.29
C ASP A 207 2.59 2.37 31.31
N ARG A 208 3.26 3.15 32.14
CA ARG A 208 4.09 2.68 33.24
C ARG A 208 3.23 1.99 34.32
N LEU A 209 3.82 1.04 35.06
CA LEU A 209 3.13 0.34 36.14
C LEU A 209 2.77 1.30 37.27
N ALA A 210 1.56 1.16 37.78
CA ALA A 210 1.16 1.86 39.01
C ALA A 210 1.87 1.30 40.26
N GLU A 211 1.89 2.03 41.33
CA GLU A 211 2.52 1.55 42.58
C GLU A 211 1.85 0.28 43.13
N SER A 212 0.54 0.11 42.86
CA SER A 212 -0.18 -1.14 43.18
C SER A 212 0.40 -2.35 42.44
N ASP A 213 0.71 -2.18 41.15
CA ASP A 213 1.25 -3.25 40.33
C ASP A 213 2.70 -3.60 40.72
N VAL A 214 3.50 -2.57 41.05
CA VAL A 214 4.85 -2.76 41.62
C VAL A 214 4.77 -3.50 42.95
N ARG A 215 3.76 -3.25 43.76
CA ARG A 215 3.52 -3.96 45.03
C ARG A 215 3.23 -5.44 44.81
N ASP A 216 2.36 -5.73 43.84
CA ASP A 216 2.02 -7.13 43.50
C ASP A 216 3.20 -7.88 42.91
N LEU A 217 3.98 -7.22 42.06
CA LEU A 217 5.22 -7.76 41.51
C LEU A 217 6.22 -8.05 42.65
N THR A 218 6.46 -7.09 43.54
CA THR A 218 7.39 -7.21 44.66
C THR A 218 6.98 -8.35 45.59
N ARG A 219 5.68 -8.42 45.93
CA ARG A 219 5.14 -9.51 46.77
C ARG A 219 5.30 -10.88 46.15
N SER A 220 5.13 -11.00 44.82
CA SER A 220 5.29 -12.28 44.13
C SER A 220 6.73 -12.80 44.18
N VAL A 221 7.71 -11.91 44.35
CA VAL A 221 9.16 -12.20 44.31
C VAL A 221 9.75 -12.33 45.72
N LEU A 222 9.43 -11.38 46.60
CA LEU A 222 10.07 -11.26 47.93
C LEU A 222 9.15 -11.71 49.07
N GLY A 223 7.89 -12.05 48.76
CA GLY A 223 6.93 -12.47 49.78
C GLY A 223 6.72 -11.40 50.86
N GLU A 224 6.91 -11.77 52.12
CA GLU A 224 6.73 -10.86 53.28
C GLU A 224 7.78 -9.74 53.39
N ARG A 225 8.90 -9.84 52.68
CA ARG A 225 9.89 -8.76 52.59
C ARG A 225 9.39 -7.56 51.77
N ALA A 226 8.27 -7.67 51.10
CA ALA A 226 7.66 -6.61 50.28
C ALA A 226 6.95 -5.58 51.19
N THR A 227 7.70 -4.78 51.95
CA THR A 227 7.18 -3.69 52.77
C THR A 227 6.69 -2.52 51.92
N SER A 228 5.78 -1.69 52.46
CA SER A 228 5.27 -0.50 51.76
C SER A 228 6.38 0.47 51.39
N ASP A 229 7.38 0.63 52.25
CA ASP A 229 8.53 1.51 52.04
C ASP A 229 9.42 1.00 50.90
N LEU A 230 9.60 -0.32 50.78
CA LEU A 230 10.34 -0.95 49.71
C LEU A 230 9.61 -0.77 48.36
N VAL A 231 8.30 -0.99 48.34
CA VAL A 231 7.47 -0.78 47.16
C VAL A 231 7.52 0.66 46.67
N ALA A 232 7.36 1.63 47.58
CA ALA A 232 7.45 3.04 47.24
C ALA A 232 8.87 3.44 46.76
N ALA A 233 9.93 2.81 47.30
CA ALA A 233 11.27 3.04 46.88
C ALA A 233 11.52 2.48 45.47
N LEU A 234 11.06 1.25 45.19
CA LEU A 234 11.15 0.61 43.85
C LEU A 234 10.35 1.39 42.81
N HIS A 235 9.12 1.82 43.14
CA HIS A 235 8.28 2.60 42.22
C HIS A 235 8.93 3.96 41.89
N ARG A 236 9.38 4.71 42.88
CA ARG A 236 10.08 6.00 42.65
C ARG A 236 11.35 5.85 41.86
N ARG A 237 12.14 4.81 42.15
CA ARG A 237 13.41 4.54 41.49
C ARG A 237 13.24 4.11 40.04
N GLY A 238 12.27 3.22 39.77
CA GLY A 238 11.94 2.72 38.44
C GLY A 238 10.95 3.59 37.68
N GLU A 239 10.37 4.61 38.33
CA GLU A 239 9.27 5.43 37.78
C GLU A 239 8.13 4.56 37.18
N GLY A 240 7.92 3.37 37.71
CA GLY A 240 6.96 2.40 37.22
C GLY A 240 7.38 1.67 35.93
N LEU A 241 8.63 1.81 35.46
CA LEU A 241 9.13 1.06 34.33
C LEU A 241 9.42 -0.40 34.72
N PRO A 242 8.68 -1.40 34.21
CA PRO A 242 8.77 -2.78 34.65
C PRO A 242 10.20 -3.32 34.62
N LEU A 243 10.94 -2.98 33.58
CA LEU A 243 12.30 -3.41 33.37
C LEU A 243 13.23 -2.99 34.52
N VAL A 244 13.13 -1.75 34.99
CA VAL A 244 13.95 -1.23 36.08
C VAL A 244 13.54 -1.85 37.41
N VAL A 245 12.24 -2.01 37.65
CA VAL A 245 11.72 -2.67 38.85
C VAL A 245 12.16 -4.14 38.95
N GLU A 246 12.10 -4.87 37.83
CA GLU A 246 12.56 -6.26 37.77
C GLU A 246 14.08 -6.36 38.04
N GLU A 247 14.86 -5.43 37.50
CA GLU A 247 16.32 -5.39 37.72
C GLU A 247 16.67 -5.12 39.21
N ASP A 248 15.96 -4.18 39.85
CA ASP A 248 16.15 -3.88 41.27
C ASP A 248 15.72 -5.11 42.14
N LEU A 249 14.63 -5.79 41.78
CA LEU A 249 14.20 -7.00 42.49
C LEU A 249 15.20 -8.15 42.35
N LEU A 250 15.79 -8.35 41.15
CA LEU A 250 16.85 -9.34 40.95
C LEU A 250 18.09 -9.04 41.79
N THR A 251 18.43 -7.77 41.92
CA THR A 251 19.53 -7.32 42.77
C THR A 251 19.28 -7.65 44.25
N LEU A 252 18.06 -7.44 44.73
CA LEU A 252 17.66 -7.79 46.10
C LEU A 252 17.59 -9.31 46.35
N LEU A 253 17.22 -10.11 45.32
CA LEU A 253 17.22 -11.57 45.40
C LEU A 253 18.62 -12.18 45.50
N ALA A 254 19.59 -11.59 44.80
CA ALA A 254 20.96 -12.06 44.81
C ALA A 254 21.65 -11.90 46.20
N GLN A 255 21.01 -11.22 47.16
CA GLN A 255 21.51 -11.00 48.51
C GLN A 255 20.48 -11.39 49.58
N PRO A 256 20.21 -12.68 49.78
CA PRO A 256 19.25 -13.10 50.80
C PRO A 256 19.77 -12.85 52.22
N GLY A 257 18.90 -12.36 53.12
CA GLY A 257 19.09 -12.43 54.57
C GLY A 257 19.52 -11.16 55.32
N ARG A 258 19.20 -9.93 54.87
CA ARG A 258 19.43 -8.68 55.62
C ARG A 258 18.19 -7.85 55.81
N ALA A 259 18.04 -7.24 56.98
CA ALA A 259 16.78 -6.75 57.53
C ALA A 259 16.23 -5.42 57.01
N ASP A 260 16.83 -4.70 56.07
CA ASP A 260 16.27 -3.46 55.54
C ASP A 260 16.60 -3.22 54.07
N ASP A 261 15.81 -3.85 53.18
CA ASP A 261 15.96 -3.71 51.74
C ASP A 261 15.63 -2.29 51.24
N ALA A 262 14.73 -1.57 51.92
CA ALA A 262 14.34 -0.19 51.57
C ALA A 262 15.41 0.83 51.93
N ALA A 263 16.10 0.68 53.05
CA ALA A 263 17.23 1.55 53.39
C ALA A 263 18.40 1.36 52.41
N ARG A 264 18.63 0.10 52.02
CA ARG A 264 19.70 -0.26 51.07
C ARG A 264 19.48 0.28 49.67
N LEU A 265 18.21 0.23 49.17
CA LEU A 265 17.82 0.89 47.93
C LEU A 265 17.91 2.40 48.00
N ARG A 266 17.76 3.02 49.19
CA ARG A 266 17.94 4.46 49.39
C ARG A 266 19.44 4.88 49.48
N GLU A 267 20.27 4.02 50.05
CA GLU A 267 21.72 4.26 50.22
C GLU A 267 22.50 3.86 48.93
N ALA A 268 22.00 2.92 48.15
CA ALA A 268 22.57 2.64 46.83
C ALA A 268 22.36 3.86 45.93
N ASP A 269 23.43 4.42 45.37
CA ASP A 269 23.33 5.45 44.34
C ASP A 269 22.26 5.04 43.34
N VAL A 270 21.24 5.89 43.21
CA VAL A 270 20.10 5.61 42.34
C VAL A 270 20.64 5.35 40.93
N PRO A 271 20.50 4.15 40.35
CA PRO A 271 20.79 3.99 38.93
C PRO A 271 19.89 4.93 38.17
N ARG A 272 20.46 6.08 37.77
CA ARG A 272 19.72 7.04 36.93
C ARG A 272 19.34 6.47 35.59
N SER A 273 19.71 5.20 35.37
CA SER A 273 19.41 4.48 34.12
C SER A 273 19.55 2.96 34.32
N LEU A 274 18.82 2.19 33.51
CA LEU A 274 19.00 0.75 33.33
C LEU A 274 20.49 0.35 33.17
N ARG A 275 21.31 1.25 32.62
CA ARG A 275 22.75 1.05 32.41
C ARG A 275 23.51 0.76 33.73
N GLU A 276 23.15 1.43 34.82
CA GLU A 276 23.80 1.27 36.10
C GLU A 276 23.39 -0.03 36.80
N ALA A 277 22.07 -0.39 36.71
CA ALA A 277 21.59 -1.66 37.28
C ALA A 277 22.21 -2.90 36.61
N VAL A 278 22.30 -2.87 35.27
CA VAL A 278 22.97 -3.93 34.52
C VAL A 278 24.48 -4.00 34.82
N ALA A 279 25.10 -2.86 34.98
CA ALA A 279 26.50 -2.72 35.31
C ALA A 279 26.84 -3.35 36.66
N GLU A 280 26.06 -3.10 37.68
CA GLU A 280 26.22 -3.67 39.01
C GLU A 280 26.09 -5.20 39.03
N ARG A 281 25.15 -5.72 38.17
CA ARG A 281 25.00 -7.18 38.03
C ARG A 281 26.21 -7.82 37.34
N LEU A 282 26.75 -7.20 36.29
CA LEU A 282 27.96 -7.69 35.61
C LEU A 282 29.18 -7.80 36.55
N LEU A 283 29.31 -6.84 37.46
CA LEU A 283 30.43 -6.86 38.44
C LEU A 283 30.34 -8.06 39.39
N ARG A 284 29.21 -8.72 39.51
CA ARG A 284 29.02 -9.90 40.38
C ARG A 284 29.17 -11.22 39.65
N LEU A 285 29.29 -11.19 38.31
CA LEU A 285 29.48 -12.42 37.53
C LEU A 285 30.89 -13.00 37.75
N PRO A 286 31.04 -14.34 37.79
CA PRO A 286 32.32 -15.01 37.63
C PRO A 286 33.01 -14.56 36.34
N ALA A 287 34.32 -14.64 36.31
CA ALA A 287 35.13 -14.11 35.20
C ALA A 287 34.73 -14.66 33.83
N ASP A 288 34.45 -15.96 33.75
CA ASP A 288 34.07 -16.61 32.50
C ASP A 288 32.65 -16.19 32.06
N ALA A 289 31.72 -16.04 33.00
CA ALA A 289 30.34 -15.54 32.72
C ALA A 289 30.36 -14.06 32.28
N ALA A 290 31.22 -13.26 32.87
CA ALA A 290 31.43 -11.86 32.42
C ALA A 290 32.00 -11.82 31.01
N ALA A 291 32.97 -12.66 30.66
CA ALA A 291 33.56 -12.76 29.33
C ALA A 291 32.54 -13.22 28.29
N VAL A 292 31.67 -14.18 28.63
CA VAL A 292 30.55 -14.63 27.82
C VAL A 292 29.55 -13.50 27.59
N ALA A 293 29.20 -12.74 28.63
CA ALA A 293 28.29 -11.59 28.49
C ALA A 293 28.88 -10.49 27.60
N GLU A 294 30.18 -10.16 27.76
CA GLU A 294 30.88 -9.21 26.91
C GLU A 294 30.94 -9.66 25.43
N ALA A 295 31.21 -10.97 25.19
CA ALA A 295 31.20 -11.55 23.86
C ALA A 295 29.80 -11.49 23.21
N ALA A 296 28.76 -11.87 23.94
CA ALA A 296 27.39 -11.76 23.47
C ALA A 296 26.95 -10.30 23.19
N ALA A 297 27.48 -9.35 24.00
CA ALA A 297 27.24 -7.92 23.77
C ALA A 297 27.92 -7.42 22.49
N ALA A 298 29.13 -7.88 22.20
CA ALA A 298 29.87 -7.53 21.00
C ALA A 298 29.29 -8.15 19.73
N LEU A 299 28.84 -9.43 19.79
CA LEU A 299 28.16 -10.12 18.67
C LEU A 299 26.86 -9.44 18.26
N ALA A 300 26.17 -8.81 19.20
CA ALA A 300 24.97 -7.99 18.97
C ALA A 300 23.80 -8.70 18.29
N ALA A 301 23.89 -10.01 18.09
CA ALA A 301 22.86 -10.89 17.51
C ALA A 301 22.73 -12.17 18.34
N PRO A 302 21.56 -12.83 18.33
CA PRO A 302 21.41 -14.14 18.95
C PRO A 302 22.37 -15.15 18.35
N SER A 303 23.24 -15.75 19.17
CA SER A 303 24.33 -16.59 18.70
C SER A 303 24.33 -17.93 19.44
N ALA A 304 24.89 -18.94 18.79
CA ALA A 304 25.06 -20.27 19.38
C ALA A 304 26.07 -20.25 20.53
N GLU A 305 25.95 -21.19 21.46
CA GLU A 305 26.86 -21.37 22.61
C GLU A 305 28.33 -21.40 22.17
N ALA A 306 28.64 -22.27 21.20
CA ALA A 306 30.01 -22.41 20.69
C ALA A 306 30.59 -21.09 20.13
N VAL A 307 29.75 -20.31 19.43
CA VAL A 307 30.16 -19.01 18.87
C VAL A 307 30.44 -18.01 19.98
N ILE A 308 29.58 -17.91 20.99
CA ILE A 308 29.76 -16.98 22.11
C ILE A 308 31.02 -17.36 22.90
N GLY A 309 31.22 -18.63 23.24
CA GLY A 309 32.40 -19.16 23.94
C GLY A 309 33.69 -18.90 23.18
N ALA A 310 33.73 -19.20 21.89
CA ALA A 310 34.89 -18.94 21.03
C ALA A 310 35.23 -17.43 20.92
N VAL A 311 34.22 -16.57 20.80
CA VAL A 311 34.43 -15.10 20.79
C VAL A 311 34.87 -14.56 22.13
N ALA A 312 34.42 -15.16 23.25
CA ALA A 312 34.94 -14.86 24.58
C ALA A 312 36.41 -15.27 24.75
N GLY A 313 36.90 -16.20 23.91
CA GLY A 313 38.26 -16.77 24.02
C GLY A 313 38.33 -17.89 25.06
N LEU A 314 37.22 -18.57 25.27
CA LEU A 314 37.11 -19.71 26.20
C LEU A 314 37.05 -21.02 25.39
N ASP A 315 37.55 -22.09 26.00
CA ASP A 315 37.31 -23.44 25.52
C ASP A 315 35.83 -23.83 25.70
N GLU A 316 35.43 -24.95 25.12
CA GLU A 316 34.05 -25.43 25.11
C GLU A 316 33.46 -25.60 26.52
N GLU A 317 34.24 -26.19 27.45
CA GLU A 317 33.76 -26.49 28.80
C GLU A 317 33.58 -25.20 29.62
N ARG A 318 34.55 -24.26 29.55
CA ARG A 318 34.46 -22.96 30.23
C ARG A 318 33.41 -22.05 29.58
N GLY A 319 33.28 -22.09 28.27
CA GLY A 319 32.24 -21.35 27.52
C GLY A 319 30.85 -21.76 27.96
N ALA A 320 30.61 -23.06 28.01
CA ALA A 320 29.33 -23.64 28.46
C ALA A 320 29.06 -23.28 29.94
N ALA A 321 30.00 -23.49 30.82
CA ALA A 321 29.85 -23.13 32.24
C ALA A 321 29.58 -21.61 32.43
N GLY A 322 30.32 -20.74 31.74
CA GLY A 322 30.12 -19.30 31.78
C GLY A 322 28.74 -18.89 31.24
N LEU A 323 28.24 -19.55 30.19
CA LEU A 323 26.90 -19.31 29.65
C LEU A 323 25.81 -19.72 30.64
N VAL A 324 25.95 -20.87 31.31
CA VAL A 324 25.00 -21.33 32.33
C VAL A 324 24.92 -20.32 33.48
N GLU A 325 26.05 -19.83 33.96
CA GLU A 325 26.07 -18.79 35.00
C GLU A 325 25.47 -17.46 34.52
N ALA A 326 25.70 -17.04 33.27
CA ALA A 326 25.09 -15.84 32.69
C ALA A 326 23.56 -15.99 32.53
N LEU A 327 23.06 -17.19 32.26
CA LEU A 327 21.64 -17.53 32.22
C LEU A 327 21.05 -17.52 33.64
N HIS A 328 21.69 -18.16 34.63
CA HIS A 328 21.25 -18.13 36.03
C HIS A 328 21.21 -16.72 36.60
N ALA A 329 22.15 -15.88 36.24
CA ALA A 329 22.19 -14.47 36.63
C ALA A 329 21.14 -13.64 35.83
N SER A 330 20.39 -14.24 34.91
CA SER A 330 19.39 -13.56 34.08
C SER A 330 19.94 -12.42 33.22
N VAL A 331 21.23 -12.46 32.87
CA VAL A 331 21.89 -11.53 31.95
C VAL A 331 21.58 -11.92 30.50
N LEU A 332 21.73 -13.20 30.20
CA LEU A 332 21.36 -13.80 28.94
C LEU A 332 20.06 -14.61 29.07
N ARG A 333 19.47 -14.93 27.96
CA ARG A 333 18.30 -15.84 27.84
C ARG A 333 18.44 -16.71 26.62
N GLU A 334 17.77 -17.83 26.61
CA GLU A 334 17.52 -18.59 25.39
C GLU A 334 16.64 -17.81 24.42
N TYR A 335 17.03 -17.78 23.16
CA TYR A 335 16.35 -17.07 22.07
C TYR A 335 15.83 -18.02 20.99
N GLY A 336 15.57 -19.25 21.32
CA GLY A 336 15.19 -20.35 20.42
C GLY A 336 16.15 -21.50 20.57
N PRO A 337 16.03 -22.58 19.80
CA PRO A 337 16.92 -23.72 19.91
C PRO A 337 18.38 -23.29 19.72
N ASP A 338 19.21 -23.61 20.69
CA ASP A 338 20.65 -23.41 20.69
C ASP A 338 21.17 -22.00 20.43
N ARG A 339 20.35 -20.98 20.65
CA ARG A 339 20.75 -19.57 20.53
C ARG A 339 20.52 -18.79 21.80
N TYR A 340 21.43 -17.89 22.12
CA TYR A 340 21.43 -17.10 23.33
C TYR A 340 21.62 -15.63 23.01
N ALA A 341 20.92 -14.76 23.74
CA ALA A 341 20.96 -13.30 23.55
C ALA A 341 20.70 -12.59 24.87
N PHE A 342 21.01 -11.30 24.92
CA PHE A 342 20.56 -10.46 26.03
C PHE A 342 19.05 -10.45 26.15
N ARG A 343 18.55 -10.43 27.38
CA ARG A 343 17.12 -10.28 27.67
C ARG A 343 16.57 -8.98 27.08
N HIS A 344 17.37 -7.91 27.14
CA HIS A 344 17.00 -6.55 26.68
C HIS A 344 18.13 -5.91 25.89
N VAL A 345 17.80 -5.22 24.82
CA VAL A 345 18.78 -4.53 23.95
C VAL A 345 19.54 -3.45 24.71
N LEU A 346 18.85 -2.73 25.62
CA LEU A 346 19.49 -1.73 26.46
C LEU A 346 20.51 -2.34 27.42
N ALA A 347 20.23 -3.54 27.95
CA ALA A 347 21.20 -4.27 28.76
C ALA A 347 22.46 -4.64 27.95
N ARG A 348 22.28 -5.16 26.74
CA ARG A 348 23.39 -5.43 25.81
C ARG A 348 24.22 -4.17 25.55
N GLN A 349 23.57 -3.04 25.25
CA GLN A 349 24.23 -1.79 24.98
C GLN A 349 25.04 -1.30 26.19
N ALA A 350 24.47 -1.39 27.39
CA ALA A 350 25.17 -1.02 28.64
C ALA A 350 26.43 -1.87 28.87
N VAL A 351 26.36 -3.19 28.62
CA VAL A 351 27.54 -4.09 28.70
C VAL A 351 28.60 -3.69 27.68
N TYR A 352 28.18 -3.49 26.43
CA TYR A 352 29.09 -3.13 25.35
C TYR A 352 29.80 -1.80 25.58
N GLU A 353 29.09 -0.76 26.04
CA GLU A 353 29.66 0.56 26.34
C GLU A 353 30.65 0.52 27.53
N ARG A 354 30.39 -0.32 28.52
CA ARG A 354 31.31 -0.49 29.67
C ARG A 354 32.52 -1.34 29.35
N THR A 355 32.43 -2.25 28.39
CA THR A 355 33.57 -3.09 28.00
C THR A 355 34.73 -2.17 27.52
N PRO A 356 35.92 -2.27 28.12
CA PRO A 356 37.04 -1.41 27.75
C PRO A 356 37.39 -1.49 26.26
N GLY A 357 37.78 -0.37 25.66
CA GLY A 357 38.10 -0.28 24.23
C GLY A 357 39.05 -1.36 23.70
N PRO A 358 40.18 -1.69 24.40
CA PRO A 358 41.04 -2.80 23.99
C PRO A 358 40.35 -4.16 23.98
N VAL A 359 39.48 -4.41 24.96
CA VAL A 359 38.69 -5.65 25.05
C VAL A 359 37.68 -5.72 23.90
N ARG A 360 36.93 -4.64 23.65
CA ARG A 360 36.00 -4.56 22.48
C ARG A 360 36.74 -4.87 21.19
N ARG A 361 37.88 -4.28 20.93
CA ARG A 361 38.68 -4.57 19.73
C ARG A 361 39.15 -6.02 19.65
N ARG A 362 39.47 -6.63 20.79
CA ARG A 362 39.77 -8.06 20.84
C ARG A 362 38.57 -8.91 20.47
N LEU A 363 37.42 -8.62 21.06
CA LEU A 363 36.16 -9.35 20.80
C LEU A 363 35.74 -9.24 19.33
N HIS A 364 35.80 -8.06 18.74
CA HIS A 364 35.47 -7.89 17.31
C HIS A 364 36.44 -8.65 16.40
N ARG A 365 37.76 -8.68 16.70
CA ARG A 365 38.72 -9.50 15.94
C ARG A 365 38.47 -10.99 16.08
N GLN A 366 38.09 -11.44 17.27
CA GLN A 366 37.73 -12.83 17.52
C GLN A 366 36.46 -13.18 16.77
N ALA A 367 35.43 -12.33 16.85
CA ALA A 367 34.16 -12.49 16.11
C ALA A 367 34.39 -12.62 14.61
N LEU A 368 35.23 -11.77 14.00
CA LEU A 368 35.56 -11.88 12.57
C LEU A 368 36.14 -13.25 12.21
N ARG A 369 37.02 -13.82 13.04
CA ARG A 369 37.61 -15.13 12.78
C ARG A 369 36.57 -16.23 12.91
N VAL A 370 35.83 -16.25 14.00
CA VAL A 370 34.81 -17.28 14.28
C VAL A 370 33.67 -17.26 13.26
N LEU A 371 33.17 -16.06 12.93
CA LEU A 371 32.05 -15.94 11.99
C LEU A 371 32.45 -16.25 10.55
N ALA A 372 33.70 -16.03 10.16
CA ALA A 372 34.19 -16.40 8.83
C ALA A 372 34.31 -17.92 8.62
N GLU A 373 34.36 -18.72 9.67
CA GLU A 373 34.42 -20.18 9.62
C GLU A 373 33.04 -20.84 9.58
N LEU A 374 31.96 -20.07 9.75
CA LEU A 374 30.58 -20.56 9.63
C LEU A 374 30.18 -20.77 8.17
N ASP A 375 29.34 -21.76 7.91
CA ASP A 375 28.79 -22.05 6.60
C ASP A 375 27.24 -22.07 6.65
N PRO A 376 26.56 -21.13 5.99
CA PRO A 376 27.11 -19.95 5.30
C PRO A 376 27.64 -18.86 6.26
N PRO A 377 28.65 -18.07 5.84
CA PRO A 377 29.18 -17.02 6.68
C PRO A 377 28.17 -15.85 6.83
N PRO A 378 27.96 -15.32 8.06
CA PRO A 378 27.04 -14.20 8.30
C PRO A 378 27.67 -12.86 7.88
N LEU A 379 27.50 -12.50 6.61
CA LEU A 379 28.21 -11.39 5.96
C LEU A 379 27.88 -10.01 6.56
N VAL A 380 26.64 -9.78 7.01
CA VAL A 380 26.24 -8.51 7.66
C VAL A 380 26.91 -8.36 9.02
N GLN A 381 26.98 -9.44 9.79
CA GLN A 381 27.67 -9.42 11.08
C GLN A 381 29.18 -9.26 10.88
N ILE A 382 29.77 -9.96 9.91
CA ILE A 382 31.19 -9.80 9.53
C ILE A 382 31.48 -8.33 9.15
N ALA A 383 30.63 -7.73 8.31
CA ALA A 383 30.74 -6.32 7.96
C ALA A 383 30.65 -5.40 9.19
N HIS A 384 29.69 -5.67 10.11
CA HIS A 384 29.58 -4.90 11.37
C HIS A 384 30.88 -4.94 12.18
N HIS A 385 31.46 -6.10 12.37
CA HIS A 385 32.69 -6.23 13.15
C HIS A 385 33.91 -5.61 12.46
N ALA A 386 34.04 -5.75 11.14
CA ALA A 386 35.07 -5.09 10.36
C ALA A 386 35.00 -3.56 10.49
N ARG A 387 33.77 -3.01 10.41
CA ARG A 387 33.50 -1.57 10.61
C ARG A 387 33.90 -1.11 12.02
N ALA A 388 33.54 -1.87 13.04
CA ALA A 388 33.89 -1.57 14.43
C ALA A 388 35.41 -1.56 14.69
N LEU A 389 36.19 -2.31 13.92
CA LEU A 389 37.66 -2.31 13.95
C LEU A 389 38.30 -1.21 13.10
N GLY A 390 37.51 -0.51 12.25
CA GLY A 390 38.00 0.43 11.25
C GLY A 390 38.69 -0.24 10.05
N ASP A 391 38.49 -1.56 9.86
CA ASP A 391 38.99 -2.31 8.69
C ASP A 391 38.09 -2.06 7.49
N ARG A 392 38.27 -0.89 6.85
CA ARG A 392 37.48 -0.45 5.72
C ARG A 392 37.46 -1.42 4.55
N PRO A 393 38.62 -1.99 4.10
CA PRO A 393 38.61 -2.92 2.98
C PRO A 393 37.81 -4.19 3.25
N HIS A 394 37.89 -4.72 4.48
CA HIS A 394 37.15 -5.91 4.87
C HIS A 394 35.63 -5.59 4.98
N TRP A 395 35.31 -4.46 5.64
CA TRP A 395 33.91 -4.00 5.72
C TRP A 395 33.28 -3.82 4.35
N GLN A 396 33.98 -3.16 3.41
CA GLN A 396 33.49 -2.95 2.06
C GLN A 396 33.21 -4.27 1.35
N ARG A 397 34.20 -5.20 1.31
CA ARG A 397 34.04 -6.51 0.67
C ARG A 397 32.88 -7.32 1.25
N SER A 398 32.77 -7.36 2.59
CA SER A 398 31.71 -8.11 3.27
C SER A 398 30.33 -7.48 3.02
N THR A 399 30.25 -6.14 2.98
CA THR A 399 29.00 -5.43 2.66
C THR A 399 28.59 -5.64 1.20
N GLU A 400 29.53 -5.55 0.24
CA GLU A 400 29.26 -5.86 -1.16
C GLU A 400 28.79 -7.32 -1.34
N ALA A 401 29.42 -8.27 -0.65
CA ALA A 401 29.01 -9.67 -0.66
C ALA A 401 27.62 -9.86 -0.06
N ALA A 402 27.30 -9.17 1.05
CA ALA A 402 25.95 -9.19 1.65
C ALA A 402 24.90 -8.57 0.69
N VAL A 403 25.24 -7.52 -0.06
CA VAL A 403 24.38 -6.97 -1.11
C VAL A 403 24.08 -8.01 -2.19
N HIS A 404 25.12 -8.69 -2.68
CA HIS A 404 24.94 -9.75 -3.69
C HIS A 404 24.06 -10.89 -3.17
N GLN A 405 24.26 -11.31 -1.92
CA GLN A 405 23.43 -12.33 -1.28
C GLN A 405 21.98 -11.86 -1.16
N ALA A 406 21.75 -10.62 -0.71
CA ALA A 406 20.41 -10.04 -0.59
C ALA A 406 19.70 -10.00 -1.95
N LEU A 407 20.40 -9.56 -3.00
CA LEU A 407 19.85 -9.53 -4.37
C LEU A 407 19.56 -10.94 -4.90
N ALA A 408 20.45 -11.91 -4.63
CA ALA A 408 20.25 -13.29 -5.02
C ALA A 408 19.02 -13.91 -4.36
N LEU A 409 18.74 -13.54 -3.12
CA LEU A 409 17.55 -13.95 -2.36
C LEU A 409 16.30 -13.12 -2.69
N GLY A 410 16.41 -12.03 -3.45
CA GLY A 410 15.30 -11.10 -3.75
C GLY A 410 14.98 -10.14 -2.59
N ASP A 411 15.85 -10.03 -1.58
CA ASP A 411 15.73 -9.05 -0.50
C ASP A 411 16.29 -7.69 -0.94
N THR A 412 15.50 -6.99 -1.76
CA THR A 412 15.89 -5.68 -2.31
C THR A 412 15.94 -4.58 -1.26
N GLY A 413 15.19 -4.71 -0.16
CA GLY A 413 15.19 -3.75 0.94
C GLY A 413 16.51 -3.75 1.69
N THR A 414 16.97 -4.92 2.15
CA THR A 414 18.28 -5.07 2.79
C THR A 414 19.40 -4.68 1.83
N ALA A 415 19.33 -5.05 0.55
CA ALA A 415 20.31 -4.64 -0.44
C ALA A 415 20.38 -3.12 -0.57
N ALA A 416 19.24 -2.42 -0.66
CA ALA A 416 19.19 -0.96 -0.74
C ALA A 416 19.77 -0.29 0.54
N ALA A 417 19.44 -0.81 1.72
CA ALA A 417 19.98 -0.29 2.99
C ALA A 417 21.51 -0.42 3.06
N LEU A 418 22.03 -1.58 2.69
CA LEU A 418 23.50 -1.82 2.65
C LEU A 418 24.19 -0.95 1.61
N LEU A 419 23.60 -0.77 0.42
CA LEU A 419 24.13 0.10 -0.63
C LEU A 419 24.14 1.58 -0.19
N ARG A 420 23.07 2.05 0.46
CA ARG A 420 23.04 3.41 1.03
C ARG A 420 24.13 3.59 2.09
N GLN A 421 24.37 2.57 2.91
CA GLN A 421 25.44 2.58 3.92
C GLN A 421 26.83 2.67 3.28
N LEU A 422 27.09 1.91 2.19
CA LEU A 422 28.32 2.00 1.40
C LEU A 422 28.49 3.41 0.81
N LEU A 423 27.45 3.95 0.21
CA LEU A 423 27.49 5.24 -0.48
C LEU A 423 27.65 6.44 0.48
N ALA A 424 27.22 6.28 1.73
CA ALA A 424 27.41 7.28 2.78
C ALA A 424 28.85 7.31 3.34
N GLU A 425 29.71 6.36 2.99
CA GLU A 425 31.08 6.30 3.52
C GLU A 425 32.00 7.33 2.81
N PRO A 426 32.59 8.29 3.56
CA PRO A 426 33.37 9.39 2.96
C PRO A 426 34.65 8.96 2.26
N GLY A 427 35.14 7.77 2.47
CA GLY A 427 36.39 7.27 1.89
C GLY A 427 36.23 6.16 0.86
N LEU A 428 35.03 5.96 0.34
CA LEU A 428 34.76 4.99 -0.72
C LEU A 428 35.41 5.46 -2.03
N ASP A 429 36.20 4.60 -2.68
CA ASP A 429 36.78 4.92 -3.98
C ASP A 429 35.73 5.09 -5.08
N SER A 430 36.11 5.78 -6.15
CA SER A 430 35.18 6.15 -7.23
C SER A 430 34.57 4.94 -7.93
N GLU A 431 35.33 3.85 -8.07
CA GLU A 431 34.86 2.64 -8.74
C GLU A 431 33.86 1.84 -7.89
N ALA A 432 34.15 1.69 -6.59
CA ALA A 432 33.25 1.05 -5.65
C ALA A 432 31.95 1.87 -5.49
N ARG A 433 32.07 3.20 -5.46
CA ARG A 433 30.91 4.12 -5.44
C ARG A 433 30.06 3.93 -6.69
N ALA A 434 30.70 3.84 -7.86
CA ALA A 434 30.00 3.60 -9.14
C ALA A 434 29.28 2.23 -9.14
N ARG A 435 29.95 1.16 -8.66
CA ARG A 435 29.31 -0.17 -8.56
C ARG A 435 28.11 -0.15 -7.62
N ALA A 436 28.27 0.42 -6.41
CA ALA A 436 27.19 0.52 -5.44
C ALA A 436 25.99 1.33 -5.98
N ALA A 437 26.27 2.44 -6.67
CA ALA A 437 25.24 3.28 -7.28
C ALA A 437 24.49 2.59 -8.43
N ARG A 438 25.19 1.87 -9.30
CA ARG A 438 24.59 1.04 -10.36
C ARG A 438 23.66 -0.03 -9.79
N SER A 439 24.04 -0.64 -8.67
CA SER A 439 23.20 -1.65 -8.01
C SER A 439 22.00 -1.03 -7.32
N LEU A 440 22.12 0.18 -6.78
CA LEU A 440 21.02 0.88 -6.10
C LEU A 440 19.98 1.42 -7.09
N ALA A 441 20.39 1.97 -8.23
CA ALA A 441 19.50 2.67 -9.16
C ALA A 441 18.27 1.85 -9.60
N PRO A 442 18.40 0.59 -10.08
CA PRO A 442 17.25 -0.23 -10.46
C PRO A 442 16.39 -0.69 -9.27
N ILE A 443 16.98 -0.82 -8.08
CA ILE A 443 16.25 -1.16 -6.86
C ILE A 443 15.43 0.06 -6.40
N ALA A 444 16.04 1.23 -6.42
CA ALA A 444 15.45 2.49 -6.02
C ALA A 444 14.20 2.83 -6.84
N ALA A 445 14.25 2.60 -8.15
CA ALA A 445 13.12 2.84 -9.06
C ALA A 445 11.83 2.08 -8.69
N GLN A 446 11.91 1.10 -7.79
CA GLN A 446 10.80 0.20 -7.44
C GLN A 446 10.62 0.04 -5.93
N GLY A 447 11.48 0.67 -5.12
CA GLY A 447 11.47 0.57 -3.68
C GLY A 447 10.44 1.49 -3.02
N VAL A 448 10.14 1.21 -1.76
CA VAL A 448 9.17 1.97 -0.93
C VAL A 448 9.82 3.23 -0.32
N ASP A 449 11.13 3.24 -0.16
CA ASP A 449 11.92 4.36 0.40
C ASP A 449 12.25 5.43 -0.65
N PHE A 450 11.21 6.01 -1.25
CA PHE A 450 11.34 7.03 -2.28
C PHE A 450 12.32 8.15 -1.89
N TYR A 451 12.09 8.75 -0.72
CA TYR A 451 12.84 9.95 -0.31
C TYR A 451 14.32 9.66 -0.06
N ALA A 452 14.63 8.59 0.69
CA ALA A 452 16.00 8.20 1.00
C ALA A 452 16.76 7.78 -0.27
N ASN A 453 16.12 7.07 -1.18
CA ASN A 453 16.71 6.66 -2.44
C ASN A 453 16.97 7.84 -3.38
N ALA A 454 16.01 8.77 -3.52
CA ALA A 454 16.20 9.98 -4.33
C ALA A 454 17.34 10.86 -3.81
N VAL A 455 17.42 11.06 -2.49
CA VAL A 455 18.52 11.81 -1.85
C VAL A 455 19.87 11.14 -2.12
N ALA A 456 19.96 9.82 -1.94
CA ALA A 456 21.19 9.07 -2.18
C ALA A 456 21.64 9.16 -3.64
N LEU A 457 20.75 8.96 -4.61
CA LEU A 457 21.08 9.02 -6.03
C LEU A 457 21.47 10.44 -6.46
N ARG A 458 20.80 11.49 -5.96
CA ARG A 458 21.19 12.89 -6.22
C ARG A 458 22.56 13.23 -5.63
N ALA A 459 22.86 12.77 -4.40
CA ALA A 459 24.16 12.97 -3.80
C ALA A 459 25.30 12.33 -4.62
N ILE A 460 25.07 11.15 -5.18
CA ILE A 460 26.03 10.47 -6.05
C ILE A 460 26.21 11.23 -7.37
N LEU A 461 25.12 11.71 -7.98
CA LEU A 461 25.18 12.48 -9.23
C LEU A 461 25.93 13.82 -9.09
N ALA A 462 26.10 14.33 -7.86
CA ALA A 462 26.94 15.49 -7.57
C ALA A 462 28.44 15.20 -7.73
N ASP A 463 28.86 13.94 -7.73
CA ASP A 463 30.22 13.53 -7.98
C ASP A 463 30.56 13.61 -9.49
N ARG A 464 31.35 14.63 -9.86
CA ARG A 464 31.76 14.88 -11.25
C ARG A 464 32.84 13.92 -11.76
N GLN A 465 33.43 13.11 -10.90
CA GLN A 465 34.48 12.13 -11.28
C GLN A 465 33.89 10.83 -11.85
N LEU A 466 32.59 10.59 -11.70
CA LEU A 466 31.94 9.42 -12.24
C LEU A 466 31.94 9.45 -13.78
N PRO A 467 32.22 8.30 -14.44
CA PRO A 467 32.13 8.19 -15.88
C PRO A 467 30.72 8.57 -16.39
N PRO A 468 30.61 9.24 -17.57
CA PRO A 468 29.29 9.65 -18.09
C PRO A 468 28.27 8.50 -18.18
N ALA A 469 28.67 7.32 -18.68
CA ALA A 469 27.77 6.17 -18.76
C ALA A 469 27.22 5.73 -17.40
N VAL A 470 28.03 5.76 -16.36
CA VAL A 470 27.59 5.43 -14.98
C VAL A 470 26.61 6.47 -14.45
N ARG A 471 26.90 7.75 -14.68
CA ARG A 471 25.96 8.82 -14.29
C ARG A 471 24.62 8.66 -14.99
N GLY A 472 24.65 8.32 -16.30
CA GLY A 472 23.44 8.07 -17.08
C GLY A 472 22.61 6.89 -16.55
N GLU A 473 23.25 5.78 -16.17
CA GLU A 473 22.56 4.65 -15.55
C GLU A 473 21.90 5.05 -14.21
N ILE A 474 22.59 5.85 -13.39
CA ILE A 474 22.04 6.37 -12.12
C ILE A 474 20.89 7.33 -12.39
N ARG A 475 21.01 8.21 -13.41
CA ARG A 475 19.92 9.12 -13.83
C ARG A 475 18.71 8.35 -14.33
N THR A 476 18.90 7.22 -15.01
CA THR A 476 17.79 6.35 -15.43
C THR A 476 17.02 5.84 -14.20
N GLY A 477 17.73 5.38 -13.17
CA GLY A 477 17.11 4.97 -11.91
C GLY A 477 16.39 6.11 -11.19
N LEU A 478 17.04 7.28 -11.09
CA LEU A 478 16.44 8.47 -10.47
C LEU A 478 15.22 8.96 -11.25
N GLY A 479 15.32 9.09 -12.56
CA GLY A 479 14.23 9.54 -13.42
C GLY A 479 13.02 8.61 -13.36
N SER A 480 13.25 7.30 -13.42
CA SER A 480 12.20 6.30 -13.27
C SER A 480 11.56 6.33 -11.87
N LEU A 481 12.36 6.52 -10.81
CA LEU A 481 11.88 6.68 -9.44
C LEU A 481 10.96 7.90 -9.33
N LEU A 482 11.40 9.05 -9.82
CA LEU A 482 10.63 10.30 -9.80
C LEU A 482 9.29 10.14 -10.54
N LEU A 483 9.28 9.54 -11.74
CA LEU A 483 8.06 9.34 -12.52
C LEU A 483 7.10 8.35 -11.85
N ASN A 484 7.60 7.20 -11.40
CA ASN A 484 6.74 6.12 -10.92
C ASN A 484 6.19 6.38 -9.51
N GLN A 485 6.90 7.13 -8.68
CA GLN A 485 6.54 7.34 -7.27
C GLN A 485 5.94 8.74 -7.03
N ALA A 486 6.46 9.77 -7.68
CA ALA A 486 6.07 11.15 -7.45
C ALA A 486 5.38 11.79 -8.66
N ALA A 487 5.31 11.12 -9.81
CA ALA A 487 4.87 11.67 -11.08
C ALA A 487 5.58 13.02 -11.40
N ASP A 488 6.87 13.11 -11.08
CA ASP A 488 7.64 14.35 -11.13
C ASP A 488 8.14 14.63 -12.56
N ARG A 489 7.86 15.84 -13.07
CA ARG A 489 8.35 16.27 -14.40
C ARG A 489 9.88 16.37 -14.48
N GLU A 490 10.57 16.54 -13.34
CA GLU A 490 12.03 16.49 -13.28
C GLU A 490 12.55 15.12 -13.74
N GLY A 491 11.79 14.05 -13.49
CA GLY A 491 12.14 12.70 -13.92
C GLY A 491 12.36 12.58 -15.42
N MET A 492 11.53 13.24 -16.24
CA MET A 492 11.72 13.27 -17.71
C MET A 492 13.03 13.96 -18.12
N ALA A 493 13.40 15.04 -17.44
CA ALA A 493 14.65 15.73 -17.70
C ALA A 493 15.87 14.88 -17.33
N GLU A 494 15.80 14.14 -16.21
CA GLU A 494 16.86 13.21 -15.83
C GLU A 494 17.01 12.05 -16.81
N LEU A 495 15.91 11.51 -17.34
CA LEU A 495 15.93 10.45 -18.36
C LEU A 495 16.51 10.93 -19.69
N ALA A 496 16.20 12.16 -20.12
CA ALA A 496 16.80 12.72 -21.33
C ALA A 496 18.33 12.85 -21.19
N ARG A 497 18.81 13.40 -20.07
CA ARG A 497 20.25 13.46 -19.77
C ARG A 497 20.88 12.07 -19.65
N ALA A 498 20.13 11.08 -19.13
CA ALA A 498 20.61 9.72 -19.05
C ALA A 498 20.96 9.13 -20.42
N VAL A 499 20.07 9.31 -21.41
CA VAL A 499 20.32 8.84 -22.78
C VAL A 499 21.55 9.51 -23.40
N GLU A 500 21.75 10.83 -23.15
CA GLU A 500 22.94 11.53 -23.64
C GLU A 500 24.23 11.02 -23.00
N GLU A 501 24.22 10.77 -21.69
CA GLU A 501 25.40 10.34 -20.91
C GLU A 501 25.75 8.85 -21.15
N ILE A 502 24.75 7.96 -21.32
CA ILE A 502 24.96 6.54 -21.60
C ILE A 502 25.42 6.34 -23.07
N GLY A 503 24.91 7.17 -23.97
CA GLY A 503 25.04 7.02 -25.39
C GLY A 503 23.77 6.47 -26.04
N PRO A 504 23.21 7.26 -26.96
CA PRO A 504 21.84 7.06 -27.45
C PRO A 504 21.63 5.80 -28.31
N ASP A 505 22.69 5.09 -28.71
CA ASP A 505 22.60 3.90 -29.57
C ASP A 505 22.98 2.62 -28.80
N THR A 506 23.00 2.67 -27.46
CA THR A 506 23.37 1.55 -26.62
C THR A 506 22.13 0.86 -26.00
N VAL A 507 22.24 -0.45 -25.77
CA VAL A 507 21.21 -1.25 -25.10
C VAL A 507 20.92 -0.70 -23.70
N ALA A 508 21.94 -0.21 -23.00
CA ALA A 508 21.80 0.34 -21.65
C ALA A 508 20.91 1.60 -21.58
N ALA A 509 20.79 2.37 -22.67
CA ALA A 509 19.94 3.55 -22.72
C ALA A 509 18.46 3.23 -23.03
N VAL A 510 18.14 2.01 -23.45
CA VAL A 510 16.77 1.62 -23.85
C VAL A 510 15.73 1.88 -22.76
N PRO A 511 15.93 1.53 -21.48
CA PRO A 511 14.92 1.82 -20.45
C PRO A 511 14.58 3.32 -20.34
N ALA A 512 15.58 4.20 -20.45
CA ALA A 512 15.36 5.65 -20.44
C ALA A 512 14.60 6.11 -21.70
N MET A 513 14.94 5.56 -22.88
CA MET A 513 14.24 5.88 -24.14
C MET A 513 12.76 5.47 -24.07
N LEU A 514 12.46 4.27 -23.53
CA LEU A 514 11.08 3.78 -23.42
C LEU A 514 10.22 4.65 -22.51
N ALA A 515 10.80 5.20 -21.44
CA ALA A 515 10.11 6.15 -20.59
C ALA A 515 9.86 7.49 -21.31
N LEU A 516 10.83 7.98 -22.12
CA LEU A 516 10.71 9.22 -22.89
C LEU A 516 9.69 9.13 -24.04
N VAL A 517 9.30 7.92 -24.49
CA VAL A 517 8.22 7.71 -25.46
C VAL A 517 6.90 8.38 -24.99
N PHE A 518 6.67 8.44 -23.70
CA PHE A 518 5.43 8.97 -23.11
C PHE A 518 5.56 10.42 -22.59
N ASP A 519 6.58 11.17 -23.02
CA ASP A 519 6.64 12.63 -22.77
C ASP A 519 5.68 13.38 -23.71
N GLU A 520 4.44 13.53 -23.29
CA GLU A 520 3.36 14.16 -24.07
C GLU A 520 3.69 15.59 -24.53
N ARG A 521 4.64 16.28 -23.87
CA ARG A 521 5.05 17.66 -24.22
C ARG A 521 5.85 17.72 -25.51
N GLN A 522 6.51 16.64 -25.87
CA GLN A 522 7.38 16.59 -27.07
C GLN A 522 6.62 16.16 -28.34
N GLY A 523 5.37 15.73 -28.18
CA GLY A 523 4.50 15.33 -29.28
C GLY A 523 4.83 13.97 -29.91
N PRO A 524 3.93 13.49 -30.78
CA PRO A 524 3.99 12.12 -31.32
C PRO A 524 5.22 11.81 -32.17
N GLU A 525 5.78 12.82 -32.88
CA GLU A 525 7.00 12.63 -33.68
C GLU A 525 8.23 12.32 -32.78
N SER A 526 8.31 12.95 -31.61
CA SER A 526 9.38 12.65 -30.66
C SER A 526 9.25 11.24 -30.07
N ALA A 527 8.02 10.86 -29.70
CA ALA A 527 7.73 9.51 -29.23
C ALA A 527 8.16 8.45 -30.26
N GLU A 528 7.86 8.68 -31.55
CA GLU A 528 8.25 7.79 -32.65
C GLU A 528 9.77 7.67 -32.76
N ARG A 529 10.49 8.81 -32.70
CA ARG A 529 11.97 8.78 -32.72
C ARG A 529 12.57 7.98 -31.57
N TRP A 530 12.02 8.11 -30.37
CA TRP A 530 12.52 7.37 -29.20
C TRP A 530 12.31 5.87 -29.34
N ILE A 531 11.11 5.43 -29.77
CA ILE A 531 10.83 3.99 -29.89
C ILE A 531 11.62 3.37 -31.03
N GLU A 532 11.77 4.04 -32.19
CA GLU A 532 12.61 3.56 -33.30
C GLU A 532 14.09 3.43 -32.90
N ARG A 533 14.57 4.33 -32.03
CA ARG A 533 15.91 4.28 -31.49
C ARG A 533 16.09 3.11 -30.55
N ALA A 534 15.13 2.89 -29.65
CA ALA A 534 15.11 1.74 -28.76
C ALA A 534 15.09 0.41 -29.55
N GLU A 535 14.26 0.32 -30.59
CA GLU A 535 14.20 -0.85 -31.49
C GLU A 535 15.54 -1.14 -32.19
N ARG A 536 16.23 -0.08 -32.63
CA ARG A 536 17.56 -0.23 -33.24
C ARG A 536 18.58 -0.70 -32.21
N ALA A 537 18.57 -0.15 -31.02
CA ALA A 537 19.51 -0.49 -29.96
C ALA A 537 19.36 -1.95 -29.49
N VAL A 538 18.14 -2.49 -29.49
CA VAL A 538 17.86 -3.87 -29.04
C VAL A 538 18.13 -4.90 -30.14
N ARG A 539 18.27 -4.50 -31.40
CA ARG A 539 18.55 -5.44 -32.49
C ARG A 539 19.84 -6.22 -32.26
N GLY A 540 19.73 -7.53 -32.19
CA GLY A 540 20.86 -8.42 -31.91
C GLY A 540 21.21 -8.60 -30.42
N SER A 541 20.47 -8.00 -29.53
CA SER A 541 20.55 -8.28 -28.08
C SER A 541 19.92 -9.63 -27.74
N ASN A 542 20.54 -10.38 -26.85
CA ASN A 542 19.97 -11.62 -26.30
C ASN A 542 19.01 -11.35 -25.11
N ASP A 543 18.77 -10.08 -24.73
CA ASP A 543 17.86 -9.70 -23.65
C ASP A 543 16.41 -9.77 -24.14
N ARG A 544 15.80 -10.95 -23.96
CA ARG A 544 14.42 -11.23 -24.37
C ARG A 544 13.38 -10.38 -23.62
N PRO A 545 13.46 -10.20 -22.28
CA PRO A 545 12.59 -9.28 -21.54
C PRO A 545 12.65 -7.83 -22.05
N LEU A 546 13.84 -7.31 -22.34
CA LEU A 546 14.00 -5.96 -22.88
C LEU A 546 13.42 -5.83 -24.30
N ALA A 547 13.61 -6.82 -25.16
CA ALA A 547 12.99 -6.85 -26.47
C ALA A 547 11.45 -6.90 -26.38
N ALA A 548 10.91 -7.64 -25.42
CA ALA A 548 9.47 -7.66 -25.13
C ALA A 548 8.97 -6.32 -24.59
N ASP A 549 9.77 -5.62 -23.78
CA ASP A 549 9.46 -4.28 -23.27
C ASP A 549 9.35 -3.24 -24.40
N VAL A 550 10.31 -3.25 -25.31
CA VAL A 550 10.28 -2.40 -26.52
C VAL A 550 9.03 -2.67 -27.36
N ARG A 551 8.68 -3.94 -27.58
CA ARG A 551 7.46 -4.33 -28.31
C ARG A 551 6.20 -3.86 -27.60
N ALA A 552 6.10 -4.08 -26.30
CA ALA A 552 4.97 -3.64 -25.47
C ALA A 552 4.78 -2.12 -25.56
N THR A 553 5.89 -1.37 -25.50
CA THR A 553 5.88 0.09 -25.62
C THR A 553 5.47 0.54 -27.02
N ARG A 554 5.93 -0.15 -28.09
CA ARG A 554 5.49 0.14 -29.47
C ARG A 554 3.99 -0.04 -29.65
N LEU A 555 3.44 -1.15 -29.15
CA LEU A 555 1.99 -1.42 -29.19
C LEU A 555 1.19 -0.35 -28.43
N THR A 556 1.65 0.00 -27.22
CA THR A 556 1.04 1.07 -26.42
C THR A 556 1.08 2.40 -27.16
N LEU A 557 2.24 2.80 -27.71
CA LEU A 557 2.39 4.06 -28.45
C LEU A 557 1.43 4.13 -29.65
N ALA A 558 1.36 3.06 -30.45
CA ALA A 558 0.49 3.02 -31.63
C ALA A 558 -0.95 3.38 -31.26
N VAL A 559 -1.44 2.82 -30.17
CA VAL A 559 -2.80 3.12 -29.70
C VAL A 559 -2.87 4.52 -29.08
N THR A 560 -1.90 4.92 -28.26
CA THR A 560 -1.91 6.24 -27.60
C THR A 560 -1.95 7.40 -28.61
N VAL A 561 -1.24 7.28 -29.72
CA VAL A 561 -1.25 8.32 -30.79
C VAL A 561 -2.40 8.16 -31.78
N GLY A 562 -3.34 7.26 -31.52
CA GLY A 562 -4.55 7.07 -32.31
C GLY A 562 -4.33 6.38 -33.65
N ARG A 563 -3.30 5.58 -33.82
CA ARG A 563 -3.18 4.66 -34.98
C ARG A 563 -4.21 3.53 -34.85
N PRO A 564 -4.53 2.85 -35.96
CA PRO A 564 -5.38 1.66 -35.89
C PRO A 564 -4.85 0.65 -34.87
N VAL A 565 -5.75 0.11 -34.06
CA VAL A 565 -5.33 -0.85 -33.02
C VAL A 565 -4.75 -2.10 -33.66
N PRO A 566 -3.53 -2.52 -33.29
CA PRO A 566 -2.84 -3.64 -33.90
C PRO A 566 -3.33 -4.99 -33.35
N TRP A 567 -4.62 -5.32 -33.58
CA TRP A 567 -5.28 -6.50 -33.01
C TRP A 567 -4.53 -7.81 -33.31
N GLU A 568 -4.07 -8.00 -34.56
CA GLU A 568 -3.35 -9.22 -34.95
C GLU A 568 -2.00 -9.37 -34.22
N GLU A 569 -1.30 -8.26 -33.93
CA GLU A 569 -0.06 -8.32 -33.16
C GLU A 569 -0.33 -8.66 -31.70
N LEU A 570 -1.39 -8.08 -31.13
CA LEU A 570 -1.81 -8.39 -29.77
C LEU A 570 -2.19 -9.86 -29.60
N ASP A 571 -2.83 -10.46 -30.60
CA ASP A 571 -3.17 -11.88 -30.57
C ASP A 571 -1.92 -12.79 -30.61
N ARG A 572 -0.82 -12.30 -31.22
CA ARG A 572 0.43 -13.06 -31.39
C ARG A 572 1.46 -12.85 -30.25
N ILE A 573 1.24 -11.93 -29.30
CA ILE A 573 2.21 -11.75 -28.22
C ILE A 573 2.26 -12.97 -27.29
N PRO A 574 3.45 -13.34 -26.77
CA PRO A 574 3.63 -14.61 -26.07
C PRO A 574 3.05 -14.56 -24.64
N ARG A 575 1.99 -15.32 -24.40
CA ARG A 575 1.31 -15.43 -23.11
C ARG A 575 1.86 -16.55 -22.20
N GLY A 576 2.48 -17.53 -22.80
CA GLY A 576 3.03 -18.72 -22.15
C GLY A 576 4.53 -18.85 -22.28
N ASP A 577 5.26 -17.73 -22.42
CA ASP A 577 6.72 -17.75 -22.51
C ASP A 577 7.35 -18.31 -21.23
N PRO A 578 8.40 -19.16 -21.31
CA PRO A 578 9.08 -19.67 -20.12
C PRO A 578 9.79 -18.58 -19.30
N ASP A 579 10.12 -17.44 -19.93
CA ASP A 579 10.71 -16.29 -19.24
C ASP A 579 9.62 -15.41 -18.60
N PRO A 580 9.54 -15.35 -17.25
CA PRO A 580 8.54 -14.51 -16.57
C PRO A 580 8.68 -13.01 -16.89
N GLY A 581 9.88 -12.55 -17.28
CA GLY A 581 10.12 -11.18 -17.72
C GLY A 581 9.38 -10.86 -19.01
N VAL A 582 9.39 -11.78 -19.98
CA VAL A 582 8.63 -11.65 -21.22
C VAL A 582 7.13 -11.64 -20.95
N VAL A 583 6.64 -12.54 -20.10
CA VAL A 583 5.21 -12.62 -19.75
C VAL A 583 4.75 -11.34 -19.02
N ARG A 584 5.58 -10.74 -18.18
CA ARG A 584 5.29 -9.45 -17.54
C ARG A 584 5.11 -8.32 -18.56
N GLN A 585 5.97 -8.25 -19.55
CA GLN A 585 5.84 -7.24 -20.61
C GLN A 585 4.60 -7.50 -21.48
N THR A 586 4.24 -8.76 -21.69
CA THR A 586 2.96 -9.12 -22.30
C THR A 586 1.76 -8.62 -21.47
N ALA A 587 1.76 -8.85 -20.16
CA ALA A 587 0.71 -8.35 -19.26
C ALA A 587 0.60 -6.82 -19.33
N ARG A 588 1.75 -6.11 -19.32
CA ARG A 588 1.79 -4.64 -19.44
C ARG A 588 1.24 -4.16 -20.79
N ALA A 589 1.58 -4.83 -21.88
CA ALA A 589 1.06 -4.49 -23.21
C ALA A 589 -0.46 -4.65 -23.27
N LEU A 590 -0.98 -5.78 -22.81
CA LEU A 590 -2.42 -6.05 -22.77
C LEU A 590 -3.17 -5.04 -21.90
N TYR A 591 -2.64 -4.71 -20.75
CA TYR A 591 -3.22 -3.70 -19.86
C TYR A 591 -3.24 -2.31 -20.52
N ASN A 592 -2.08 -1.82 -21.00
CA ASN A 592 -1.97 -0.48 -21.55
C ASN A 592 -2.83 -0.30 -22.81
N VAL A 593 -2.84 -1.31 -23.71
CA VAL A 593 -3.73 -1.27 -24.87
C VAL A 593 -5.18 -1.36 -24.45
N GLY A 594 -5.52 -2.25 -23.50
CA GLY A 594 -6.86 -2.41 -22.96
C GLY A 594 -7.42 -1.11 -22.37
N GLU A 595 -6.63 -0.36 -21.62
CA GLU A 595 -7.03 0.94 -21.07
C GLU A 595 -7.28 1.97 -22.17
N ASN A 596 -6.39 2.08 -23.17
CA ASN A 596 -6.56 3.02 -24.28
C ASN A 596 -7.80 2.70 -25.13
N VAL A 597 -8.02 1.45 -25.47
CA VAL A 597 -9.19 1.05 -26.28
C VAL A 597 -10.49 1.16 -25.50
N LEU A 598 -10.45 1.15 -24.16
CA LEU A 598 -11.60 1.49 -23.31
C LEU A 598 -11.99 2.97 -23.47
N ASP A 599 -11.00 3.87 -23.51
CA ASP A 599 -11.24 5.28 -23.78
C ASP A 599 -11.86 5.51 -25.18
N TYR A 600 -11.50 4.67 -26.15
CA TYR A 600 -12.06 4.72 -27.51
C TYR A 600 -13.50 4.18 -27.61
N GLY A 601 -13.96 3.39 -26.63
CA GLY A 601 -15.28 2.80 -26.61
C GLY A 601 -15.32 1.32 -27.05
N HIS A 602 -14.21 0.62 -27.07
CA HIS A 602 -14.16 -0.83 -27.31
C HIS A 602 -14.29 -1.62 -25.99
N ASP A 603 -15.32 -1.30 -25.19
CA ASP A 603 -15.47 -1.76 -23.81
C ASP A 603 -15.37 -3.28 -23.63
N ARG A 604 -15.95 -4.08 -24.54
CA ARG A 604 -15.90 -5.54 -24.48
C ARG A 604 -14.49 -6.09 -24.69
N ARG A 605 -13.75 -5.55 -25.68
CA ARG A 605 -12.36 -5.95 -25.94
C ARG A 605 -11.43 -5.47 -24.83
N ALA A 606 -11.65 -4.25 -24.35
CA ALA A 606 -10.92 -3.71 -23.22
C ALA A 606 -11.06 -4.61 -21.98
N ALA A 607 -12.28 -5.02 -21.65
CA ALA A 607 -12.54 -5.91 -20.52
C ALA A 607 -11.78 -7.25 -20.66
N ALA A 608 -11.75 -7.84 -21.85
CA ALA A 608 -11.04 -9.08 -22.10
C ALA A 608 -9.51 -8.92 -21.95
N LEU A 609 -8.93 -7.86 -22.54
CA LEU A 609 -7.50 -7.58 -22.46
C LEU A 609 -7.06 -7.29 -21.02
N VAL A 610 -7.82 -6.49 -20.29
CA VAL A 610 -7.52 -6.12 -18.90
C VAL A 610 -7.66 -7.32 -17.96
N ALA A 611 -8.67 -8.17 -18.16
CA ALA A 611 -8.83 -9.39 -17.35
C ALA A 611 -7.68 -10.38 -17.60
N GLU A 612 -7.26 -10.56 -18.87
CA GLU A 612 -6.09 -11.39 -19.21
C GLU A 612 -4.80 -10.80 -18.64
N ALA A 613 -4.62 -9.47 -18.73
CA ALA A 613 -3.49 -8.78 -18.14
C ALA A 613 -3.42 -8.99 -16.62
N LEU A 614 -4.55 -8.94 -15.92
CA LEU A 614 -4.66 -9.20 -14.50
C LEU A 614 -4.23 -10.64 -14.15
N GLU A 615 -4.68 -11.63 -14.91
CA GLU A 615 -4.29 -13.03 -14.71
C GLU A 615 -2.77 -13.22 -14.89
N LEU A 616 -2.20 -12.68 -15.98
CA LEU A 616 -0.77 -12.76 -16.24
C LEU A 616 0.05 -11.97 -15.21
N ALA A 617 -0.43 -10.81 -14.77
CA ALA A 617 0.20 -10.01 -13.74
C ALA A 617 0.25 -10.77 -12.41
N ARG A 618 -0.84 -11.43 -12.00
CA ARG A 618 -0.88 -12.29 -10.81
C ARG A 618 0.09 -13.46 -10.93
N ARG A 619 0.09 -14.16 -12.05
CA ARG A 619 0.99 -15.31 -12.29
C ARG A 619 2.47 -14.93 -12.27
N THR A 620 2.81 -13.75 -12.72
CA THR A 620 4.19 -13.25 -12.77
C THR A 620 4.52 -12.25 -11.67
N SER A 621 3.57 -12.05 -10.76
CA SER A 621 3.68 -11.13 -9.63
C SER A 621 4.11 -9.72 -10.08
N PHE A 622 3.23 -9.05 -10.81
CA PHE A 622 3.44 -7.69 -11.31
C PHE A 622 2.43 -6.71 -10.69
N PRO A 623 2.66 -6.26 -9.44
CA PRO A 623 1.67 -5.52 -8.64
C PRO A 623 1.16 -4.25 -9.28
N ALA A 624 2.01 -3.52 -10.01
CA ALA A 624 1.61 -2.29 -10.67
C ALA A 624 0.53 -2.55 -11.73
N VAL A 625 0.71 -3.57 -12.58
CA VAL A 625 -0.29 -3.93 -13.58
C VAL A 625 -1.51 -4.57 -12.92
N GLU A 626 -1.32 -5.37 -11.87
CA GLU A 626 -2.42 -5.95 -11.09
C GLU A 626 -3.35 -4.86 -10.54
N LEU A 627 -2.80 -3.88 -9.81
CA LEU A 627 -3.56 -2.76 -9.25
C LEU A 627 -4.28 -1.96 -10.33
N HIS A 628 -3.57 -1.59 -11.39
CA HIS A 628 -4.15 -0.78 -12.45
C HIS A 628 -5.25 -1.54 -13.21
N ALA A 629 -5.08 -2.85 -13.42
CA ALA A 629 -6.10 -3.69 -14.05
C ALA A 629 -7.36 -3.80 -13.15
N GLU A 630 -7.20 -3.96 -11.84
CA GLU A 630 -8.33 -3.98 -10.90
C GLU A 630 -9.11 -2.66 -10.91
N VAL A 631 -8.41 -1.53 -10.88
CA VAL A 631 -9.02 -0.20 -10.99
C VAL A 631 -9.80 -0.05 -12.30
N THR A 632 -9.18 -0.47 -13.43
CA THR A 632 -9.83 -0.37 -14.75
C THR A 632 -11.03 -1.29 -14.87
N LEU A 633 -11.03 -2.46 -14.23
CA LEU A 633 -12.21 -3.32 -14.15
C LEU A 633 -13.33 -2.66 -13.33
N LEU A 634 -13.04 -1.97 -12.23
CA LEU A 634 -14.04 -1.18 -11.50
C LEU A 634 -14.60 -0.04 -12.35
N ARG A 635 -13.76 0.65 -13.11
CA ARG A 635 -14.18 1.67 -14.08
C ARG A 635 -15.12 1.09 -15.14
N LEU A 636 -14.83 -0.09 -15.67
CA LEU A 636 -15.72 -0.79 -16.60
C LEU A 636 -17.09 -1.08 -16.00
N GLU A 637 -17.17 -1.36 -14.71
CA GLU A 637 -18.45 -1.53 -14.01
C GLU A 637 -19.22 -0.21 -13.88
N VAL A 638 -18.51 0.92 -13.63
CA VAL A 638 -19.14 2.26 -13.67
C VAL A 638 -19.78 2.50 -15.04
N LEU A 639 -19.03 2.29 -16.13
CA LEU A 639 -19.48 2.52 -17.49
C LEU A 639 -20.61 1.59 -17.90
N ALA A 640 -20.58 0.34 -17.46
CA ALA A 640 -21.64 -0.66 -17.70
C ALA A 640 -22.89 -0.46 -16.81
N GLY A 641 -22.93 0.57 -15.96
CA GLY A 641 -24.07 0.88 -15.11
C GLY A 641 -24.26 -0.05 -13.91
N ARG A 642 -23.28 -0.84 -13.54
CA ARG A 642 -23.32 -1.71 -12.34
C ARG A 642 -22.88 -0.93 -11.10
N TRP A 643 -23.75 -0.05 -10.60
CA TRP A 643 -23.39 0.93 -9.56
C TRP A 643 -23.63 0.45 -8.12
N GLU A 644 -24.28 -0.70 -7.93
CA GLU A 644 -24.56 -1.26 -6.61
C GLU A 644 -23.26 -1.79 -5.95
N GLY A 645 -22.99 -1.37 -4.70
CA GLY A 645 -21.78 -1.76 -3.96
C GLY A 645 -20.46 -1.22 -4.50
N LEU A 646 -20.50 -0.43 -5.59
CA LEU A 646 -19.29 0.06 -6.26
C LEU A 646 -18.52 1.12 -5.46
N PRO A 647 -19.18 2.10 -4.78
CA PRO A 647 -18.50 3.05 -3.93
C PRO A 647 -17.69 2.37 -2.82
N GLU A 648 -18.25 1.35 -2.18
CA GLU A 648 -17.62 0.58 -1.12
C GLU A 648 -16.37 -0.16 -1.62
N ARG A 649 -16.42 -0.69 -2.84
CA ARG A 649 -15.28 -1.36 -3.48
C ARG A 649 -14.15 -0.38 -3.84
N PHE A 650 -14.48 0.83 -4.32
CA PHE A 650 -13.48 1.88 -4.53
C PHE A 650 -12.87 2.36 -3.22
N GLU A 651 -13.66 2.51 -2.15
CA GLU A 651 -13.14 2.87 -0.83
C GLU A 651 -12.23 1.78 -0.26
N ALA A 652 -12.58 0.50 -0.42
CA ALA A 652 -11.75 -0.62 -0.02
C ALA A 652 -10.40 -0.60 -0.77
N LEU A 653 -10.43 -0.38 -2.10
CA LEU A 653 -9.21 -0.30 -2.90
C LEU A 653 -8.36 0.93 -2.57
N ALA A 654 -8.99 2.08 -2.32
CA ALA A 654 -8.28 3.30 -1.91
C ALA A 654 -7.67 3.16 -0.51
N ALA A 655 -8.35 2.49 0.42
CA ALA A 655 -7.81 2.18 1.74
C ALA A 655 -6.62 1.21 1.64
N ALA A 656 -6.68 0.26 0.71
CA ALA A 656 -5.58 -0.67 0.44
C ALA A 656 -4.37 0.01 -0.23
N HIS A 657 -4.59 1.06 -1.01
CA HIS A 657 -3.55 1.76 -1.78
C HIS A 657 -3.62 3.30 -1.58
N PRO A 658 -3.41 3.80 -0.35
CA PRO A 658 -3.62 5.21 -0.02
C PRO A 658 -2.73 6.17 -0.81
N ASP A 659 -1.56 5.72 -1.23
CA ASP A 659 -0.58 6.51 -1.97
C ASP A 659 -0.74 6.39 -3.50
N SER A 660 -1.70 5.59 -3.98
CA SER A 660 -1.93 5.41 -5.40
C SER A 660 -2.81 6.53 -5.97
N LEU A 661 -2.19 7.39 -6.78
CA LEU A 661 -2.86 8.50 -7.44
C LEU A 661 -3.91 8.02 -8.45
N VAL A 662 -3.67 6.90 -9.13
CA VAL A 662 -4.61 6.33 -10.10
C VAL A 662 -5.88 5.85 -9.39
N VAL A 663 -5.73 5.14 -8.27
CA VAL A 663 -6.87 4.71 -7.43
C VAL A 663 -7.65 5.92 -6.92
N ALA A 664 -6.94 6.93 -6.39
CA ALA A 664 -7.57 8.16 -5.88
C ALA A 664 -8.36 8.89 -6.98
N ALA A 665 -7.77 9.05 -8.17
CA ALA A 665 -8.40 9.74 -9.29
C ALA A 665 -9.62 8.98 -9.82
N GLU A 666 -9.53 7.67 -10.06
CA GLU A 666 -10.65 6.87 -10.56
C GLU A 666 -11.79 6.77 -9.53
N ARG A 667 -11.48 6.61 -8.25
CA ARG A 667 -12.48 6.69 -7.17
C ARG A 667 -13.20 8.04 -7.20
N THR A 668 -12.45 9.11 -7.37
CA THR A 668 -12.98 10.49 -7.42
C THR A 668 -13.91 10.67 -8.62
N ILE A 669 -13.49 10.25 -9.82
CA ILE A 669 -14.31 10.32 -11.03
C ILE A 669 -15.59 9.50 -10.87
N ALA A 670 -15.50 8.27 -10.37
CA ALA A 670 -16.64 7.42 -10.12
C ALA A 670 -17.62 8.04 -9.11
N SER A 671 -17.12 8.46 -7.95
CA SER A 671 -17.93 9.07 -6.88
C SER A 671 -18.59 10.37 -7.35
N GLY A 672 -17.86 11.22 -8.08
CA GLY A 672 -18.40 12.47 -8.65
C GLY A 672 -19.48 12.21 -9.70
N THR A 673 -19.29 11.22 -10.58
CA THR A 673 -20.29 10.84 -11.60
C THR A 673 -21.57 10.32 -10.93
N LEU A 674 -21.46 9.44 -9.95
CA LEU A 674 -22.61 8.93 -9.21
C LEU A 674 -23.32 10.02 -8.40
N ALA A 675 -22.55 10.95 -7.80
CA ALA A 675 -23.09 12.08 -7.06
C ALA A 675 -23.90 13.01 -7.97
N LEU A 676 -23.38 13.33 -9.17
CA LEU A 676 -24.10 14.12 -10.18
C LEU A 676 -25.40 13.45 -10.59
N ALA A 677 -25.38 12.17 -10.95
CA ALA A 677 -26.55 11.42 -11.37
C ALA A 677 -27.64 11.36 -10.26
N ARG A 678 -27.24 11.50 -9.00
CA ARG A 678 -28.11 11.51 -7.81
C ARG A 678 -28.46 12.90 -7.30
N GLY A 679 -27.92 13.97 -7.91
CA GLY A 679 -28.22 15.37 -7.58
C GLY A 679 -27.46 15.93 -6.39
N LEU A 680 -26.36 15.31 -6.00
CA LEU A 680 -25.47 15.74 -4.91
C LEU A 680 -24.37 16.66 -5.45
N SER A 681 -24.75 17.77 -6.07
CA SER A 681 -23.82 18.64 -6.82
C SER A 681 -22.77 19.32 -5.96
N ALA A 682 -23.06 19.68 -4.70
CA ALA A 682 -22.08 20.27 -3.79
C ALA A 682 -20.94 19.28 -3.49
N GLN A 683 -21.27 18.03 -3.19
CA GLN A 683 -20.29 16.96 -2.95
C GLN A 683 -19.45 16.68 -4.20
N ALA A 684 -20.05 16.72 -5.39
CA ALA A 684 -19.37 16.45 -6.65
C ALA A 684 -18.36 17.57 -7.02
N VAL A 685 -18.62 18.85 -6.67
CA VAL A 685 -17.68 19.97 -6.92
C VAL A 685 -16.36 19.74 -6.23
N ASP A 686 -16.39 19.58 -4.89
CA ASP A 686 -15.18 19.42 -4.09
C ASP A 686 -14.33 18.25 -4.60
N VAL A 687 -15.01 17.18 -4.98
CA VAL A 687 -14.39 15.95 -5.46
C VAL A 687 -13.70 16.18 -6.82
N PHE A 688 -14.38 16.79 -7.81
CA PHE A 688 -13.78 17.01 -9.12
C PHE A 688 -12.71 18.11 -9.15
N ASP A 689 -12.85 19.17 -8.37
CA ASP A 689 -11.84 20.23 -8.30
C ASP A 689 -10.54 19.71 -7.69
N GLN A 690 -10.63 18.90 -6.64
CA GLN A 690 -9.47 18.26 -6.03
C GLN A 690 -8.77 17.29 -6.99
N ALA A 691 -9.54 16.52 -7.77
CA ALA A 691 -8.98 15.60 -8.77
C ALA A 691 -8.37 16.35 -9.96
N ALA A 692 -8.97 17.44 -10.41
CA ALA A 692 -8.46 18.24 -11.54
C ALA A 692 -7.07 18.80 -11.26
N VAL A 693 -6.81 19.31 -10.06
CA VAL A 693 -5.49 19.75 -9.63
C VAL A 693 -4.50 18.58 -9.65
N THR A 694 -4.85 17.47 -9.04
CA THR A 694 -3.97 16.29 -8.93
C THR A 694 -3.60 15.71 -10.29
N THR A 695 -4.55 15.60 -11.22
CA THR A 695 -4.31 14.97 -12.53
C THR A 695 -3.59 15.87 -13.53
N SER A 696 -3.79 17.20 -13.46
CA SER A 696 -3.13 18.15 -14.36
C SER A 696 -1.66 18.36 -14.01
N GLU A 697 -1.32 18.39 -12.73
CA GLU A 697 0.05 18.58 -12.26
C GLU A 697 0.94 17.36 -12.49
N ARG A 698 0.36 16.17 -12.62
CA ARG A 698 1.06 14.88 -12.52
C ARG A 698 1.05 14.03 -13.81
N LEU A 699 0.92 14.62 -14.97
CA LEU A 699 1.04 13.94 -16.28
C LEU A 699 0.10 12.71 -16.46
N MET A 700 -1.15 12.82 -15.99
CA MET A 700 -2.13 11.72 -16.07
C MET A 700 -3.10 11.91 -17.26
N GLY A 701 -2.58 12.02 -18.49
CA GLY A 701 -3.29 12.45 -19.70
C GLY A 701 -4.75 11.97 -19.88
N GLY A 702 -5.00 10.66 -19.90
CA GLY A 702 -6.34 10.11 -20.07
C GLY A 702 -7.31 10.38 -18.89
N LEU A 703 -6.78 10.51 -17.68
CA LEU A 703 -7.56 10.86 -16.48
C LEU A 703 -7.94 12.34 -16.46
N SER A 704 -7.06 13.23 -16.95
CA SER A 704 -7.29 14.68 -16.92
C SER A 704 -8.50 15.11 -17.75
N GLY A 705 -8.72 14.54 -18.93
CA GLY A 705 -9.90 14.79 -19.76
C GLY A 705 -11.21 14.46 -19.06
N ARG A 706 -11.31 13.27 -18.48
CA ARG A 706 -12.52 12.80 -17.76
C ARG A 706 -12.79 13.61 -16.48
N THR A 707 -11.74 13.95 -15.74
CA THR A 707 -11.85 14.79 -14.54
C THR A 707 -12.35 16.17 -14.90
N ALA A 708 -11.78 16.79 -15.95
CA ALA A 708 -12.20 18.08 -16.44
C ALA A 708 -13.67 18.08 -16.94
N ALA A 709 -14.08 17.05 -17.68
CA ALA A 709 -15.47 16.87 -18.11
C ALA A 709 -16.44 16.82 -16.92
N GLY A 710 -16.07 16.10 -15.85
CA GLY A 710 -16.85 16.06 -14.61
C GLY A 710 -16.94 17.44 -13.94
N ALA A 711 -15.83 18.15 -13.81
CA ALA A 711 -15.78 19.50 -13.23
C ALA A 711 -16.66 20.50 -14.03
N VAL A 712 -16.60 20.45 -15.36
CA VAL A 712 -17.44 21.27 -16.25
C VAL A 712 -18.92 20.94 -16.06
N ALA A 713 -19.26 19.64 -16.02
CA ALA A 713 -20.64 19.18 -15.85
C ALA A 713 -21.24 19.61 -14.50
N VAL A 714 -20.46 19.56 -13.42
CA VAL A 714 -20.90 20.00 -12.08
C VAL A 714 -21.16 21.50 -12.06
N ARG A 715 -20.23 22.33 -12.57
CA ARG A 715 -20.44 23.80 -12.65
C ARG A 715 -21.65 24.16 -13.49
N ALA A 716 -21.82 23.51 -14.64
CA ALA A 716 -22.99 23.68 -15.47
C ALA A 716 -24.31 23.32 -14.75
N ALA A 717 -24.33 22.22 -13.99
CA ALA A 717 -25.47 21.81 -13.19
C ALA A 717 -25.84 22.80 -12.08
N ARG A 718 -24.89 23.60 -11.61
CA ARG A 718 -25.10 24.69 -10.63
C ARG A 718 -25.47 26.03 -11.26
N GLY A 719 -25.49 26.12 -12.60
CA GLY A 719 -25.74 27.37 -13.33
C GLY A 719 -24.51 28.28 -13.43
N GLU A 720 -23.32 27.81 -13.05
CA GLU A 720 -22.04 28.51 -13.12
C GLU A 720 -21.46 28.38 -14.55
N HIS A 721 -22.22 28.89 -15.55
CA HIS A 721 -21.92 28.60 -16.97
C HIS A 721 -20.61 29.22 -17.45
N ARG A 722 -20.25 30.40 -16.95
CA ARG A 722 -18.99 31.06 -17.34
C ARG A 722 -17.78 30.30 -16.81
N GLU A 723 -17.78 29.93 -15.55
CA GLU A 723 -16.74 29.13 -14.92
C GLU A 723 -16.62 27.73 -15.55
N ALA A 724 -17.74 27.15 -15.94
CA ALA A 724 -17.79 25.89 -16.68
C ALA A 724 -17.12 26.03 -18.05
N TRP A 725 -17.41 27.10 -18.78
CA TRP A 725 -16.78 27.35 -20.09
C TRP A 725 -15.26 27.65 -19.96
N GLU A 726 -14.86 28.47 -19.01
CA GLU A 726 -13.43 28.76 -18.77
C GLU A 726 -12.65 27.49 -18.43
N SER A 727 -13.19 26.63 -17.56
CA SER A 727 -12.60 25.34 -17.22
C SER A 727 -12.52 24.41 -18.43
N ALA A 728 -13.60 24.33 -19.23
CA ALA A 728 -13.62 23.52 -20.45
C ALA A 728 -12.55 24.00 -21.45
N ARG A 729 -12.45 25.31 -21.68
CA ARG A 729 -11.51 25.92 -22.62
C ARG A 729 -10.05 25.63 -22.23
N ALA A 730 -9.73 25.72 -20.94
CA ALA A 730 -8.40 25.38 -20.46
C ALA A 730 -8.05 23.90 -20.67
N ALA A 731 -8.97 22.98 -20.35
CA ALA A 731 -8.78 21.56 -20.53
C ALA A 731 -8.72 21.15 -22.02
N LEU A 732 -9.56 21.76 -22.87
CA LEU A 732 -9.54 21.55 -24.33
C LEU A 732 -8.24 22.04 -24.97
N ALA A 733 -7.62 23.10 -24.46
CA ALA A 733 -6.31 23.54 -24.92
C ALA A 733 -5.24 22.49 -24.68
N ALA A 734 -5.27 21.81 -23.54
CA ALA A 734 -4.34 20.70 -23.21
C ALA A 734 -4.60 19.48 -24.13
N VAL A 735 -5.85 19.10 -24.36
CA VAL A 735 -6.21 18.02 -25.29
C VAL A 735 -5.74 18.32 -26.71
N ARG A 736 -5.90 19.56 -27.15
CA ARG A 736 -5.47 20.05 -28.48
C ARG A 736 -3.94 19.98 -28.62
N GLN A 737 -3.21 20.45 -27.62
CA GLN A 737 -1.75 20.42 -27.62
C GLN A 737 -1.21 18.99 -27.67
N ALA A 738 -1.85 18.05 -26.98
CA ALA A 738 -1.47 16.64 -26.97
C ALA A 738 -1.99 15.83 -28.18
N GLY A 739 -2.95 16.38 -28.96
CA GLY A 739 -3.60 15.66 -30.06
C GLY A 739 -4.53 14.52 -29.60
N HIS A 740 -4.96 14.49 -28.34
CA HIS A 740 -5.65 13.37 -27.70
C HIS A 740 -7.18 13.43 -27.82
N TRP A 741 -7.73 13.84 -28.97
CA TRP A 741 -9.16 13.99 -29.20
C TRP A 741 -9.96 12.70 -28.99
N MET A 742 -9.39 11.53 -29.31
CA MET A 742 -10.03 10.23 -29.10
C MET A 742 -10.22 9.86 -27.61
N ARG A 743 -9.50 10.55 -26.71
CA ARG A 743 -9.48 10.31 -25.27
C ARG A 743 -10.01 11.52 -24.46
N ALA A 744 -10.75 12.42 -25.11
CA ALA A 744 -11.28 13.61 -24.45
C ALA A 744 -12.32 13.32 -23.37
N GLY A 745 -12.91 12.12 -23.36
CA GLY A 745 -13.69 11.56 -22.23
C GLY A 745 -14.88 12.41 -21.78
N GLY A 746 -15.77 12.81 -22.69
CA GLY A 746 -16.95 13.62 -22.36
C GLY A 746 -16.69 15.13 -22.33
N LEU A 747 -15.46 15.57 -22.46
CA LEU A 747 -15.10 16.99 -22.39
C LEU A 747 -15.65 17.79 -23.58
N VAL A 748 -15.70 17.20 -24.77
CA VAL A 748 -16.19 17.87 -25.99
C VAL A 748 -17.66 18.28 -25.89
N PRO A 749 -18.62 17.37 -25.63
CA PRO A 749 -20.01 17.76 -25.49
C PRO A 749 -20.27 18.67 -24.27
N ALA A 750 -19.51 18.48 -23.17
CA ALA A 750 -19.60 19.36 -22.00
C ALA A 750 -19.12 20.78 -22.32
N GLY A 751 -18.02 20.93 -23.07
CA GLY A 751 -17.50 22.20 -23.52
C GLY A 751 -18.43 22.92 -24.50
N VAL A 752 -19.01 22.18 -25.47
CA VAL A 752 -20.02 22.71 -26.39
C VAL A 752 -21.26 23.22 -25.63
N ALA A 753 -21.76 22.44 -24.67
CA ALA A 753 -22.89 22.85 -23.84
C ALA A 753 -22.59 24.12 -23.01
N ALA A 754 -21.40 24.19 -22.40
CA ALA A 754 -20.98 25.35 -21.61
C ALA A 754 -20.79 26.62 -22.48
N ALA A 755 -20.18 26.49 -23.66
CA ALA A 755 -20.05 27.57 -24.61
C ALA A 755 -21.41 28.12 -25.08
N LEU A 756 -22.34 27.25 -25.45
CA LEU A 756 -23.70 27.63 -25.85
C LEU A 756 -24.44 28.33 -24.72
N ALA A 757 -24.31 27.86 -23.47
CA ALA A 757 -24.93 28.50 -22.31
C ALA A 757 -24.36 29.90 -22.02
N CYS A 758 -23.11 30.19 -22.44
CA CYS A 758 -22.49 31.53 -22.37
C CYS A 758 -22.75 32.43 -23.60
N GLY A 759 -23.47 31.92 -24.62
CA GLY A 759 -23.67 32.63 -25.88
C GLY A 759 -22.48 32.56 -26.86
N GLU A 760 -21.45 31.77 -26.57
CA GLU A 760 -20.24 31.59 -27.38
C GLU A 760 -20.43 30.53 -28.48
N ARG A 761 -21.46 30.73 -29.32
CA ARG A 761 -21.84 29.75 -30.36
C ARG A 761 -20.71 29.49 -31.36
N ALA A 762 -20.00 30.56 -31.79
CA ALA A 762 -18.92 30.43 -32.74
C ALA A 762 -17.79 29.51 -32.21
N ALA A 763 -17.46 29.61 -30.92
CA ALA A 763 -16.46 28.74 -30.29
C ALA A 763 -16.95 27.29 -30.23
N ALA A 764 -18.23 27.05 -29.99
CA ALA A 764 -18.82 25.71 -30.01
C ALA A 764 -18.81 25.08 -31.43
N GLU A 765 -19.06 25.87 -32.47
CA GLU A 765 -18.96 25.46 -33.87
C GLU A 765 -17.53 25.13 -34.28
N GLU A 766 -16.57 25.99 -33.92
CA GLU A 766 -15.14 25.78 -34.15
C GLU A 766 -14.64 24.47 -33.48
N LEU A 767 -14.95 24.31 -32.20
CA LEU A 767 -14.60 23.08 -31.45
C LEU A 767 -15.16 21.81 -32.13
N THR A 768 -16.44 21.85 -32.54
CA THR A 768 -17.08 20.72 -33.18
C THR A 768 -16.48 20.41 -34.55
N ALA A 769 -16.11 21.42 -35.33
CA ALA A 769 -15.42 21.26 -36.60
C ALA A 769 -14.01 20.68 -36.44
N GLU A 770 -13.27 21.18 -35.46
CA GLU A 770 -11.92 20.69 -35.12
C GLU A 770 -11.96 19.20 -34.75
N VAL A 771 -12.87 18.82 -33.84
CA VAL A 771 -13.01 17.41 -33.42
C VAL A 771 -13.46 16.53 -34.58
N THR A 772 -14.33 17.04 -35.46
CA THR A 772 -14.75 16.31 -36.67
C THR A 772 -13.55 15.97 -37.55
N ALA A 773 -12.66 16.96 -37.79
CA ALA A 773 -11.46 16.74 -38.58
C ALA A 773 -10.47 15.80 -37.89
N ALA A 774 -10.34 15.91 -36.58
CA ALA A 774 -9.43 15.08 -35.80
C ALA A 774 -9.85 13.60 -35.71
N LEU A 775 -11.14 13.30 -35.80
CA LEU A 775 -11.69 11.94 -35.74
C LEU A 775 -11.87 11.30 -37.13
N ASP A 776 -11.59 12.03 -38.24
CA ASP A 776 -11.75 11.49 -39.57
C ASP A 776 -10.84 10.27 -39.80
N GLY A 777 -11.44 9.15 -40.22
CA GLY A 777 -10.74 7.87 -40.40
C GLY A 777 -10.23 7.20 -39.11
N ARG A 778 -10.66 7.66 -37.92
CA ARG A 778 -10.25 7.08 -36.64
C ARG A 778 -11.32 6.10 -36.11
N ASP A 779 -10.83 4.98 -35.53
CA ASP A 779 -11.67 3.98 -34.87
C ASP A 779 -11.85 4.32 -33.38
N ALA A 780 -12.78 5.26 -33.07
CA ALA A 780 -13.07 5.73 -31.75
C ALA A 780 -14.57 5.89 -31.51
N PRO A 781 -15.33 4.79 -31.31
CA PRO A 781 -16.78 4.80 -31.18
C PRO A 781 -17.30 5.77 -30.10
N ALA A 782 -16.63 5.85 -28.94
CA ALA A 782 -17.02 6.77 -27.87
C ALA A 782 -16.91 8.24 -28.29
N ALA A 783 -15.77 8.63 -28.86
CA ALA A 783 -15.57 10.00 -29.33
C ALA A 783 -16.53 10.36 -30.49
N ALA A 784 -16.88 9.41 -31.36
CA ALA A 784 -17.91 9.57 -32.40
C ALA A 784 -19.29 9.81 -31.77
N ALA A 785 -19.67 9.07 -30.76
CA ALA A 785 -20.93 9.25 -30.02
C ALA A 785 -20.99 10.62 -29.32
N GLU A 786 -19.88 11.08 -28.75
CA GLU A 786 -19.73 12.41 -28.15
C GLU A 786 -19.86 13.50 -29.21
N LEU A 787 -19.27 13.33 -30.40
CA LEU A 787 -19.37 14.26 -31.51
C LEU A 787 -20.82 14.38 -32.01
N HIS A 788 -21.56 13.26 -32.10
CA HIS A 788 -23.01 13.32 -32.39
C HIS A 788 -23.75 14.10 -31.31
N THR A 789 -23.43 13.94 -30.04
CA THR A 789 -24.02 14.73 -28.94
C THR A 789 -23.74 16.23 -29.12
N ALA A 790 -22.49 16.61 -29.43
CA ALA A 790 -22.06 17.98 -29.65
C ALA A 790 -22.80 18.63 -30.85
N ARG A 791 -22.90 17.91 -31.98
CA ARG A 791 -23.67 18.35 -33.18
C ARG A 791 -25.15 18.49 -32.88
N GLY A 792 -25.72 17.59 -32.09
CA GLY A 792 -27.09 17.66 -31.61
C GLY A 792 -27.35 18.94 -30.80
N LEU A 793 -26.49 19.24 -29.81
CA LEU A 793 -26.56 20.47 -28.99
C LEU A 793 -26.53 21.74 -29.85
N LEU A 794 -25.61 21.81 -30.82
CA LEU A 794 -25.53 22.94 -31.75
C LEU A 794 -26.77 23.16 -32.58
N ALA A 795 -27.47 22.09 -32.98
CA ALA A 795 -28.66 22.13 -33.82
C ALA A 795 -29.95 22.35 -33.02
N GLU A 796 -29.96 22.23 -31.68
CA GLU A 796 -31.20 22.27 -30.87
C GLU A 796 -32.03 23.56 -31.08
N ALA A 797 -31.37 24.71 -31.22
CA ALA A 797 -32.08 25.98 -31.37
C ALA A 797 -32.65 26.22 -32.77
N ASP A 798 -31.94 25.81 -33.83
CA ASP A 798 -32.24 26.22 -35.20
C ASP A 798 -32.83 25.09 -36.04
N ALA A 799 -32.53 23.84 -35.74
CA ALA A 799 -32.90 22.70 -36.53
C ALA A 799 -33.27 21.46 -35.64
N PRO A 800 -34.41 21.52 -34.91
CA PRO A 800 -34.77 20.47 -33.93
C PRO A 800 -34.82 19.04 -34.49
N ARG A 801 -35.23 18.85 -35.73
CA ARG A 801 -35.25 17.53 -36.39
C ARG A 801 -33.82 17.01 -36.63
N ARG A 802 -32.88 17.89 -37.00
CA ARG A 802 -31.47 17.53 -37.16
C ARG A 802 -30.87 17.22 -35.80
N ALA A 803 -31.17 18.04 -34.80
CA ALA A 803 -30.72 17.76 -33.41
C ALA A 803 -31.20 16.38 -32.93
N ALA A 804 -32.46 16.06 -33.16
CA ALA A 804 -33.01 14.75 -32.82
C ALA A 804 -32.32 13.58 -33.56
N ALA A 805 -32.00 13.75 -34.84
CA ALA A 805 -31.27 12.74 -35.59
C ALA A 805 -29.85 12.51 -35.05
N GLU A 806 -29.14 13.58 -34.68
CA GLU A 806 -27.81 13.48 -34.08
C GLU A 806 -27.86 12.84 -32.69
N HIS A 807 -28.77 13.24 -31.82
CA HIS A 807 -28.97 12.61 -30.51
C HIS A 807 -29.39 11.14 -30.61
N HIS A 808 -30.20 10.80 -31.61
CA HIS A 808 -30.55 9.41 -31.90
C HIS A 808 -29.31 8.59 -32.31
N ALA A 809 -28.46 9.13 -33.19
CA ALA A 809 -27.22 8.50 -33.59
C ALA A 809 -26.29 8.29 -32.36
N ALA A 810 -26.15 9.31 -31.49
CA ALA A 810 -25.41 9.17 -30.25
C ALA A 810 -25.99 8.05 -29.37
N ARG A 811 -27.34 7.98 -29.22
CA ARG A 811 -27.97 6.94 -28.41
C ARG A 811 -27.69 5.54 -28.94
N LEU A 812 -27.76 5.32 -30.25
CA LEU A 812 -27.45 4.03 -30.86
C LEU A 812 -25.99 3.65 -30.68
N ALA A 813 -25.07 4.59 -30.89
CA ALA A 813 -23.64 4.37 -30.67
C ALA A 813 -23.32 3.99 -29.20
N TRP A 814 -23.88 4.70 -28.22
CA TRP A 814 -23.70 4.35 -26.82
C TRP A 814 -24.32 3.00 -26.45
N GLN A 815 -25.46 2.66 -27.05
CA GLN A 815 -26.08 1.35 -26.85
C GLN A 815 -25.25 0.21 -27.41
N GLU A 816 -24.60 0.40 -28.56
CA GLU A 816 -23.67 -0.58 -29.15
C GLU A 816 -22.43 -0.77 -28.32
N ILE A 817 -21.83 0.32 -27.78
CA ILE A 817 -20.70 0.29 -26.86
C ILE A 817 -21.07 -0.44 -25.56
N GLY A 818 -22.29 -0.26 -25.06
CA GLY A 818 -22.80 -0.90 -23.85
C GLY A 818 -22.74 0.03 -22.61
N ARG A 819 -22.90 1.35 -22.80
CA ARG A 819 -22.89 2.37 -21.73
C ARG A 819 -24.31 2.90 -21.47
N PRO A 820 -25.06 2.28 -20.56
CA PRO A 820 -26.49 2.57 -20.37
C PRO A 820 -26.78 3.98 -19.84
N TYR A 821 -25.87 4.57 -19.07
CA TYR A 821 -26.05 5.93 -18.56
C TYR A 821 -25.95 6.98 -19.68
N GLU A 822 -24.93 6.90 -20.52
CA GLU A 822 -24.75 7.75 -21.70
C GLU A 822 -25.88 7.53 -22.71
N THR A 823 -26.33 6.29 -22.91
CA THR A 823 -27.47 5.95 -23.74
C THR A 823 -28.73 6.66 -23.25
N ALA A 824 -28.99 6.67 -21.94
CA ALA A 824 -30.15 7.33 -21.35
C ALA A 824 -30.07 8.87 -21.50
N ARG A 825 -28.88 9.46 -21.33
CA ARG A 825 -28.69 10.90 -21.55
C ARG A 825 -28.95 11.31 -23.00
N ALA A 826 -28.46 10.52 -23.96
CA ALA A 826 -28.71 10.77 -25.38
C ALA A 826 -30.19 10.62 -25.73
N ALA A 827 -30.90 9.64 -25.15
CA ALA A 827 -32.33 9.46 -25.32
C ALA A 827 -33.15 10.62 -24.72
N GLU A 828 -32.75 11.19 -23.59
CA GLU A 828 -33.36 12.38 -23.01
C GLU A 828 -33.20 13.61 -23.92
N ALA A 829 -32.00 13.79 -24.49
CA ALA A 829 -31.70 14.87 -25.42
C ALA A 829 -32.49 14.71 -26.74
N GLU A 830 -32.62 13.48 -27.27
CA GLU A 830 -33.44 13.13 -28.39
C GLU A 830 -34.94 13.49 -28.13
N ALA A 831 -35.43 13.14 -26.94
CA ALA A 831 -36.80 13.45 -26.53
C ALA A 831 -37.04 14.98 -26.44
N ARG A 832 -36.07 15.74 -25.91
CA ARG A 832 -36.13 17.20 -25.80
C ARG A 832 -36.22 17.86 -27.19
N ALA A 833 -35.38 17.42 -28.12
CA ALA A 833 -35.38 17.93 -29.49
C ALA A 833 -36.67 17.58 -30.28
N LEU A 834 -37.23 16.39 -30.05
CA LEU A 834 -38.46 15.93 -30.68
C LEU A 834 -39.76 16.52 -30.10
N ALA A 835 -39.72 17.10 -28.90
CA ALA A 835 -40.93 17.48 -28.15
C ALA A 835 -41.90 18.39 -28.91
N GLY A 836 -41.38 19.25 -29.78
CA GLY A 836 -42.18 20.13 -30.66
C GLY A 836 -42.49 19.57 -32.07
N ALA A 837 -41.76 18.53 -32.50
CA ALA A 837 -41.82 18.03 -33.89
C ALA A 837 -42.49 16.65 -34.01
N ASP A 838 -42.27 15.74 -33.07
CA ASP A 838 -42.86 14.40 -33.00
C ASP A 838 -43.08 13.98 -31.54
N ARG A 839 -44.26 14.23 -31.04
CA ARG A 839 -44.61 13.94 -29.63
C ARG A 839 -44.62 12.46 -29.28
N VAL A 840 -44.88 11.58 -30.26
CA VAL A 840 -44.92 10.13 -30.01
C VAL A 840 -43.52 9.60 -29.86
N ALA A 841 -42.63 9.95 -30.78
CA ALA A 841 -41.22 9.59 -30.70
C ALA A 841 -40.54 10.22 -29.45
N ALA A 842 -40.86 11.50 -29.15
CA ALA A 842 -40.37 12.16 -27.94
C ALA A 842 -40.79 11.42 -26.66
N ALA A 843 -42.05 11.03 -26.55
CA ALA A 843 -42.54 10.28 -25.39
C ALA A 843 -41.91 8.90 -25.27
N ALA A 844 -41.65 8.20 -26.37
CA ALA A 844 -40.96 6.92 -26.38
C ALA A 844 -39.49 7.04 -25.93
N ALA A 845 -38.76 8.01 -26.48
CA ALA A 845 -37.38 8.27 -26.10
C ALA A 845 -37.23 8.67 -24.59
N LEU A 846 -38.16 9.51 -24.12
CA LEU A 846 -38.19 9.93 -22.72
C LEU A 846 -38.54 8.79 -21.76
N ALA A 847 -39.45 7.91 -22.14
CA ALA A 847 -39.80 6.73 -21.36
C ALA A 847 -38.63 5.76 -21.26
N PHE A 848 -37.86 5.58 -22.35
CA PHE A 848 -36.63 4.81 -22.36
C PHE A 848 -35.60 5.41 -21.40
N ALA A 849 -35.31 6.72 -21.48
CA ALA A 849 -34.39 7.40 -20.59
C ALA A 849 -34.81 7.26 -19.12
N ALA A 850 -36.06 7.49 -18.80
CA ALA A 850 -36.60 7.39 -17.43
C ALA A 850 -36.51 5.95 -16.87
N ALA A 851 -36.74 4.93 -17.69
CA ALA A 851 -36.58 3.53 -17.28
C ALA A 851 -35.11 3.19 -16.99
N ALA A 852 -34.18 3.63 -17.85
CA ALA A 852 -32.75 3.42 -17.67
C ALA A 852 -32.22 4.15 -16.41
N TYR A 853 -32.60 5.40 -16.19
CA TYR A 853 -32.23 6.14 -14.98
C TYR A 853 -32.76 5.49 -13.69
N ALA A 854 -33.98 4.98 -13.74
CA ALA A 854 -34.57 4.25 -12.60
C ALA A 854 -33.79 2.97 -12.29
N GLY A 855 -33.38 2.20 -13.31
CA GLY A 855 -32.57 0.99 -13.17
C GLY A 855 -31.16 1.26 -12.63
N LEU A 856 -30.58 2.40 -12.97
CA LEU A 856 -29.25 2.83 -12.50
C LEU A 856 -29.25 3.49 -11.11
N GLY A 857 -30.41 3.87 -10.58
CA GLY A 857 -30.51 4.68 -9.37
C GLY A 857 -30.07 6.15 -9.57
N ALA A 858 -30.11 6.66 -10.81
CA ALA A 858 -29.83 8.05 -11.19
C ALA A 858 -31.03 8.95 -10.86
N THR A 859 -31.24 9.21 -9.58
CA THR A 859 -32.49 9.81 -9.06
C THR A 859 -32.70 11.24 -9.53
N ALA A 860 -31.67 12.05 -9.68
CA ALA A 860 -31.80 13.42 -10.19
C ALA A 860 -32.12 13.45 -11.68
N ASP A 861 -31.44 12.62 -12.47
CA ASP A 861 -31.69 12.53 -13.90
C ASP A 861 -33.12 12.00 -14.18
N LEU A 862 -33.54 11.01 -13.40
CA LEU A 862 -34.93 10.53 -13.45
C LEU A 862 -35.94 11.64 -13.13
N ALA A 863 -35.66 12.46 -12.10
CA ALA A 863 -36.55 13.58 -11.74
C ALA A 863 -36.58 14.64 -12.87
N ARG A 864 -35.41 14.97 -13.46
CA ARG A 864 -35.32 15.89 -14.60
C ARG A 864 -36.06 15.38 -15.82
N ALA A 865 -35.88 14.10 -16.17
CA ALA A 865 -36.64 13.50 -17.29
C ALA A 865 -38.17 13.53 -17.06
N ARG A 866 -38.60 13.28 -15.80
CA ARG A 866 -40.01 13.39 -15.42
C ARG A 866 -40.55 14.83 -15.52
N ALA A 867 -39.75 15.83 -15.10
CA ALA A 867 -40.09 17.23 -15.21
C ALA A 867 -40.24 17.65 -16.69
N LEU A 868 -39.27 17.28 -17.54
CA LEU A 868 -39.36 17.48 -18.99
C LEU A 868 -40.63 16.91 -19.59
N GLY A 869 -41.02 15.67 -19.18
CA GLY A 869 -42.26 15.04 -19.60
C GLY A 869 -43.51 15.79 -19.16
N GLN A 870 -43.48 16.43 -17.99
CA GLN A 870 -44.59 17.28 -17.50
C GLN A 870 -44.68 18.60 -18.27
N GLU A 871 -43.56 19.30 -18.38
CA GLU A 871 -43.47 20.61 -19.06
C GLU A 871 -43.90 20.53 -20.53
N ARG A 872 -43.46 19.47 -21.22
CA ARG A 872 -43.78 19.26 -22.65
C ARG A 872 -45.03 18.46 -22.91
N GLY A 873 -45.76 18.04 -21.86
CA GLY A 873 -47.01 17.28 -22.00
C GLY A 873 -46.82 15.89 -22.64
N LEU A 874 -45.62 15.27 -22.48
CA LEU A 874 -45.23 13.98 -23.06
C LEU A 874 -45.63 12.78 -22.19
N ARG A 875 -46.52 12.95 -21.20
CA ARG A 875 -46.91 11.85 -20.30
C ARG A 875 -47.69 10.76 -21.04
N PRO A 876 -47.35 9.48 -20.85
CA PRO A 876 -48.31 8.41 -21.04
C PRO A 876 -49.45 8.66 -20.06
N LYS A 877 -50.71 8.47 -20.53
CA LYS A 877 -51.91 8.58 -19.69
C LYS A 877 -51.75 7.62 -18.51
N SER A 878 -51.42 8.12 -17.33
CA SER A 878 -51.26 7.31 -16.14
C SER A 878 -52.58 6.85 -15.59
N SER A 879 -52.67 5.59 -15.24
CA SER A 879 -53.81 5.02 -14.53
C SER A 879 -54.03 5.65 -13.17
N PRO A 880 -55.28 5.80 -12.71
CA PRO A 880 -55.59 6.46 -11.46
C PRO A 880 -55.38 5.52 -10.26
N GLY A 881 -54.95 6.04 -9.19
CA GLY A 881 -54.97 5.35 -7.92
C GLY A 881 -54.07 5.94 -6.83
N ARG A 882 -54.58 6.97 -6.14
CA ARG A 882 -54.05 7.33 -4.83
C ARG A 882 -54.33 6.17 -3.86
N ARG A 883 -53.37 5.26 -3.73
CA ARG A 883 -53.32 4.35 -2.57
C ARG A 883 -52.67 5.09 -1.41
N GLY A 884 -53.39 5.23 -0.29
CA GLY A 884 -52.84 5.74 0.94
C GLY A 884 -51.77 4.79 1.48
N TYR A 885 -50.58 5.26 1.68
CA TYR A 885 -49.45 4.43 2.12
C TYR A 885 -49.41 4.21 3.64
N GLY A 886 -50.40 4.78 4.41
CA GLY A 886 -50.45 4.60 5.86
C GLY A 886 -49.17 4.97 6.57
N SER A 887 -48.65 4.05 7.40
CA SER A 887 -47.35 4.19 8.07
C SER A 887 -46.13 3.89 7.18
N ARG A 888 -46.30 3.34 5.99
CA ARG A 888 -45.21 3.08 5.05
C ARG A 888 -44.84 4.34 4.28
N LEU A 889 -43.58 4.45 3.91
CA LEU A 889 -43.12 5.52 3.03
C LEU A 889 -43.75 5.38 1.65
N SER A 890 -44.30 6.48 1.12
CA SER A 890 -44.66 6.54 -0.31
C SER A 890 -43.39 6.50 -1.19
N PRO A 891 -43.50 6.21 -2.49
CA PRO A 891 -42.35 6.23 -3.38
C PRO A 891 -41.57 7.54 -3.30
N ARG A 892 -42.23 8.66 -3.20
CA ARG A 892 -41.63 10.00 -3.10
C ARG A 892 -40.98 10.24 -1.75
N GLU A 893 -41.58 9.79 -0.66
CA GLU A 893 -40.99 9.86 0.67
C GLU A 893 -39.79 8.92 0.78
N ARG A 894 -39.76 7.79 0.08
CA ARG A 894 -38.61 6.88 0.00
C ARG A 894 -37.44 7.54 -0.72
N GLU A 895 -37.67 8.18 -1.86
CA GLU A 895 -36.62 8.96 -2.58
C GLU A 895 -36.02 10.05 -1.69
N VAL A 896 -36.87 10.78 -0.96
CA VAL A 896 -36.40 11.78 0.02
C VAL A 896 -35.60 11.13 1.17
N ALA A 897 -36.06 10.00 1.70
CA ALA A 897 -35.40 9.30 2.79
C ALA A 897 -34.02 8.76 2.37
N GLU A 898 -33.88 8.27 1.14
CA GLU A 898 -32.60 7.81 0.58
C GLU A 898 -31.58 8.94 0.43
N LEU A 899 -32.03 10.13 0.02
CA LEU A 899 -31.19 11.32 -0.05
C LEU A 899 -30.79 11.83 1.35
N LEU A 900 -31.74 11.83 2.31
CA LEU A 900 -31.46 12.13 3.71
C LEU A 900 -30.42 11.18 4.32
N ALA A 901 -30.52 9.87 4.01
CA ALA A 901 -29.56 8.88 4.47
C ALA A 901 -28.13 9.16 3.98
N ARG A 902 -27.99 9.86 2.86
CA ARG A 902 -26.73 10.34 2.29
C ARG A 902 -26.33 11.74 2.73
N ARG A 903 -26.98 12.28 3.79
CA ARG A 903 -26.77 13.60 4.37
C ARG A 903 -27.03 14.79 3.44
N ALA A 904 -27.85 14.62 2.40
CA ALA A 904 -28.24 15.71 1.52
C ALA A 904 -29.00 16.80 2.26
N THR A 905 -28.75 18.07 1.96
CA THR A 905 -29.49 19.23 2.48
C THR A 905 -30.87 19.34 1.81
N ASN A 906 -31.80 20.11 2.39
CA ASN A 906 -33.11 20.33 1.77
C ASN A 906 -32.99 20.99 0.39
N GLN A 907 -31.97 21.82 0.18
CA GLN A 907 -31.73 22.48 -1.10
C GLN A 907 -31.25 21.47 -2.16
N GLU A 908 -30.35 20.57 -1.80
CA GLU A 908 -29.88 19.50 -2.70
C GLU A 908 -31.02 18.51 -3.02
N ILE A 909 -31.82 18.12 -2.03
CA ILE A 909 -33.01 17.29 -2.24
C ILE A 909 -34.00 18.00 -3.17
N ALA A 910 -34.21 19.30 -2.99
CA ALA A 910 -35.07 20.10 -3.86
C ALA A 910 -34.57 20.09 -5.29
N THR A 911 -33.28 20.30 -5.49
CA THR A 911 -32.63 20.26 -6.82
C THR A 911 -32.70 18.84 -7.41
N ALA A 912 -32.28 17.82 -6.65
CA ALA A 912 -32.25 16.42 -7.09
C ALA A 912 -33.64 15.89 -7.49
N LEU A 913 -34.67 16.30 -6.80
CA LEU A 913 -36.03 15.82 -7.02
C LEU A 913 -36.90 16.79 -7.79
N VAL A 914 -36.36 17.93 -8.27
CA VAL A 914 -37.07 19.02 -8.96
C VAL A 914 -38.33 19.43 -8.17
N LEU A 915 -38.12 19.80 -6.92
CA LEU A 915 -39.14 20.24 -5.97
C LEU A 915 -38.83 21.64 -5.44
N SER A 916 -39.85 22.35 -4.88
CA SER A 916 -39.55 23.53 -4.08
C SER A 916 -38.97 23.15 -2.73
N PRO A 917 -38.05 23.95 -2.13
CA PRO A 917 -37.52 23.69 -0.78
C PRO A 917 -38.63 23.47 0.26
N ARG A 918 -39.70 24.21 0.19
CA ARG A 918 -40.87 24.07 1.05
C ARG A 918 -41.58 22.71 0.90
N THR A 919 -41.63 22.17 -0.33
CA THR A 919 -42.17 20.82 -0.60
C THR A 919 -41.28 19.75 0.00
N VAL A 920 -39.98 19.95 -0.11
CA VAL A 920 -38.99 19.04 0.52
C VAL A 920 -39.09 19.04 2.03
N GLU A 921 -39.21 20.19 2.68
CA GLU A 921 -39.43 20.29 4.12
C GLU A 921 -40.63 19.46 4.58
N HIS A 922 -41.75 19.56 3.82
CA HIS A 922 -42.95 18.76 4.10
C HIS A 922 -42.69 17.26 3.96
N HIS A 923 -42.01 16.82 2.91
CA HIS A 923 -41.64 15.42 2.72
C HIS A 923 -40.65 14.93 3.81
N VAL A 924 -39.64 15.72 4.17
CA VAL A 924 -38.70 15.42 5.25
C VAL A 924 -39.46 15.22 6.58
N ALA A 925 -40.35 16.15 6.93
CA ALA A 925 -41.16 16.02 8.15
C ALA A 925 -41.98 14.70 8.16
N ASN A 926 -42.59 14.36 7.03
CA ASN A 926 -43.34 13.11 6.89
C ASN A 926 -42.47 11.85 6.98
N VAL A 927 -41.30 11.86 6.37
CA VAL A 927 -40.30 10.77 6.45
C VAL A 927 -39.87 10.54 7.90
N LEU A 928 -39.45 11.60 8.60
CA LEU A 928 -39.02 11.52 9.98
C LEU A 928 -40.14 11.02 10.90
N LYS A 929 -41.36 11.48 10.66
CA LYS A 929 -42.53 11.03 11.41
C LYS A 929 -42.86 9.56 11.15
N LYS A 930 -42.83 9.09 9.88
CA LYS A 930 -43.15 7.71 9.50
C LYS A 930 -42.08 6.71 9.93
N LEU A 931 -40.81 7.12 9.93
CA LEU A 931 -39.69 6.31 10.39
C LEU A 931 -39.44 6.43 11.89
N ALA A 932 -40.18 7.32 12.61
CA ALA A 932 -40.02 7.62 14.02
C ALA A 932 -38.54 7.88 14.41
N THR A 933 -37.83 8.70 13.59
CA THR A 933 -36.38 8.91 13.73
C THR A 933 -35.99 10.38 13.56
N THR A 934 -34.72 10.71 13.85
CA THR A 934 -34.12 12.02 13.58
C THR A 934 -33.46 12.03 12.20
N ARG A 935 -33.12 13.22 11.67
CA ARG A 935 -32.48 13.38 10.37
C ARG A 935 -31.17 12.60 10.27
N GLU A 936 -30.34 12.62 11.34
CA GLU A 936 -29.04 11.94 11.40
C GLU A 936 -29.17 10.41 11.44
N ALA A 937 -30.27 9.90 11.98
CA ALA A 937 -30.50 8.47 12.16
C ALA A 937 -31.32 7.82 11.01
N VAL A 938 -31.71 8.59 9.97
CA VAL A 938 -32.51 8.07 8.84
C VAL A 938 -31.83 6.89 8.15
N ALA A 939 -30.51 6.94 7.98
CA ALA A 939 -29.76 5.85 7.34
C ALA A 939 -29.86 4.51 8.12
N ALA A 940 -29.84 4.57 9.44
CA ALA A 940 -30.01 3.39 10.30
C ALA A 940 -31.45 2.88 10.26
N ALA A 941 -32.43 3.81 10.32
CA ALA A 941 -33.85 3.47 10.27
C ALA A 941 -34.27 2.84 8.93
N LEU A 942 -33.71 3.27 7.79
CA LEU A 942 -33.95 2.66 6.50
C LEU A 942 -33.41 1.24 6.42
N ARG A 943 -32.20 0.99 6.93
CA ARG A 943 -31.63 -0.38 6.97
C ARG A 943 -32.43 -1.33 7.85
N ALA A 944 -33.03 -0.84 8.93
CA ALA A 944 -33.89 -1.64 9.80
C ALA A 944 -35.29 -1.89 9.23
N ALA A 945 -35.73 -1.07 8.27
CA ALA A 945 -37.04 -1.17 7.61
C ALA A 945 -37.01 -1.90 6.26
N SER A 946 -35.82 -2.22 5.73
CA SER A 946 -35.59 -3.08 4.55
C SER A 946 -35.49 -4.52 4.97
#